data_c4d36bd3030c1db02a5e34e1dddcd14c
#
_entry.id   c4d36bd3030c1db02a5e34e1dddcd14c
#
_cell.length_a   1.000
_cell.length_b   1.000
_cell.length_c   1.000
_cell.angle_alpha   90.00
_cell.angle_beta   90.00
_cell.angle_gamma   90.00
#
_symmetry.space_group_name_H-M   'P 1'
#
loop_
_entity.id
_entity.type
_entity.pdbx_description
1 polymer ?
#
loop_
_entity_poly.entity_id
_entity_poly.type
_entity_poly.pdbx_seq_one_letter_code
_entity_poly.pdbx_strand_id
1 'polypeptide(L)'
;MTMSNPFGTLQELTFTGGRSKYYRLASLESAGLGSISRLPHSMRVVLESVLRNCDGKKITEDHVRQLAAWGPRAARTEEIPFVVARVVLQDFTGVPLLVDLAAMRGVASRMGRPPALIEPLVPVDLVVDHSVMVDHYGTPNALDLNMKLEFGRNRERYGFMKWGTQAFDTFRVVPPGFGIVHQVNLEFLARGVHQRDGITFPDSLVGTDSHTTMINGIGVVGWGVGGIEAEAAMLGQPVYLLTPDVIGVELKGRLRGGVTATDLVLTITELLRKEKVVGKFVEFFGDGTAALSVPDRATIGNMAPEYGATMGFFPVDEKTIAYFEGTGRTRSEIDAFEAYYRAQGLFGIPKAGEIDYTKTLKLDLESVAPSLAGPKRPQDRIEIGNVKRTFSELFSKSVADGGFNQPKDKLQRPVQTASGLSIRNGDVLIAAITSCTNTSNPSVMLAAGLLAKKAVAAGLSVRPQVKTSLAPGSRIVTEYLQRAGLLPYLEKLGFNVAAYGCTTCIGNAGDLTAELNDAIVKNDLVCAAVLSGNRNFEARIHPNLKANFLASPPLVVAYALAGTVLTDLMSAPIGRGTGGREVWIGDIWPSGQEVEALLKYAMDGQAFRSNYAQVASNPGELWQSIKGGSGQTYAWPASTYIAEPPFFEGFSMQPDRVEPVRGARALAVFGDSITTDHISPAGSIKDTSPAGRWLIEHGVTKADFNSYGARRGNHEVMMRGTFANVRIKNLMIDPQPDGSRIEGGVTIHQPSGERMSIYDAAMRYRAEHVPTIVFGGEEYGTGSSRDWAAKGTQLLGVRAVVARSFERIHRSNLVGMGVLPLQLGPDQSAQTLGIRGDEQFDLMGIDETLRPRKPVTLVIRRPDGSTRQVELTLRIDTPIEVDYFEHGGILPFVLRQLLAEPARA
;
A
#
# COMPACT_ATOMS: atom_id res chain seq x y z
N MET A 1 -34.44 18.21 1.45
CA MET A 1 -34.83 16.82 1.15
C MET A 1 -35.34 16.16 2.42
N THR A 2 -36.49 15.47 2.38
CA THR A 2 -36.93 14.63 3.51
C THR A 2 -35.93 13.50 3.70
N MET A 3 -35.35 13.36 4.91
CA MET A 3 -34.44 12.25 5.23
C MET A 3 -35.16 10.93 4.99
N SER A 4 -34.53 10.03 4.23
CA SER A 4 -35.02 8.66 4.08
C SER A 4 -35.00 7.98 5.45
N ASN A 5 -36.02 7.17 5.77
CA ASN A 5 -36.06 6.40 7.02
C ASN A 5 -36.41 4.94 6.74
N PRO A 6 -35.55 4.21 6.01
CA PRO A 6 -35.81 2.82 5.70
C PRO A 6 -35.91 2.00 6.99
N PHE A 7 -36.93 1.12 7.04
CA PHE A 7 -37.21 0.24 8.18
C PHE A 7 -37.50 0.99 9.52
N GLY A 8 -37.76 2.30 9.52
CA GLY A 8 -38.02 3.08 10.75
C GLY A 8 -36.79 3.19 11.67
N THR A 9 -35.59 3.15 11.12
CA THR A 9 -34.35 3.06 11.88
C THR A 9 -33.76 4.39 12.35
N LEU A 10 -34.25 5.53 11.85
CA LEU A 10 -33.77 6.87 12.20
C LEU A 10 -34.24 7.26 13.60
N GLN A 11 -33.27 7.48 14.51
CA GLN A 11 -33.52 7.80 15.93
C GLN A 11 -32.69 9.01 16.39
N GLU A 12 -33.04 9.61 17.52
CA GLU A 12 -32.28 10.68 18.15
C GLU A 12 -31.06 10.12 18.92
N LEU A 13 -29.93 10.79 18.76
CA LEU A 13 -28.70 10.58 19.54
C LEU A 13 -28.44 11.83 20.39
N THR A 14 -28.34 11.66 21.70
CA THR A 14 -27.96 12.73 22.63
C THR A 14 -26.58 12.45 23.20
N PHE A 15 -25.73 13.45 23.22
CA PHE A 15 -24.36 13.42 23.80
C PHE A 15 -24.05 14.76 24.45
N THR A 16 -23.00 14.80 25.26
CA THR A 16 -22.59 16.05 25.91
C THR A 16 -22.21 17.10 24.85
N GLY A 17 -22.94 18.20 24.82
CA GLY A 17 -22.71 19.29 23.87
C GLY A 17 -23.58 19.26 22.62
N GLY A 18 -24.48 18.26 22.44
CA GLY A 18 -25.33 18.27 21.25
C GLY A 18 -26.38 17.18 21.14
N ARG A 19 -27.18 17.33 20.09
CA ARG A 19 -28.14 16.31 19.62
C ARG A 19 -27.99 16.14 18.11
N SER A 20 -28.19 14.91 17.65
CA SER A 20 -28.21 14.55 16.24
C SER A 20 -29.17 13.38 16.03
N LYS A 21 -29.29 12.91 14.80
CA LYS A 21 -29.95 11.64 14.50
C LYS A 21 -28.92 10.60 14.07
N TYR A 22 -29.30 9.32 14.17
CA TYR A 22 -28.49 8.20 13.68
C TYR A 22 -29.40 7.06 13.23
N TYR A 23 -28.88 6.20 12.36
CA TYR A 23 -29.59 5.00 11.92
C TYR A 23 -29.28 3.85 12.87
N ARG A 24 -30.25 3.50 13.73
CA ARG A 24 -30.09 2.47 14.77
C ARG A 24 -30.16 1.07 14.15
N LEU A 25 -29.06 0.35 14.16
CA LEU A 25 -28.97 -1.01 13.62
C LEU A 25 -29.86 -2.03 14.34
N ALA A 26 -29.98 -1.93 15.67
CA ALA A 26 -30.86 -2.81 16.45
C ALA A 26 -32.35 -2.75 16.03
N SER A 27 -32.79 -1.69 15.34
CA SER A 27 -34.13 -1.62 14.77
C SER A 27 -34.33 -2.63 13.64
N LEU A 28 -33.31 -2.99 12.89
CA LEU A 28 -33.37 -4.03 11.85
C LEU A 28 -33.61 -5.41 12.47
N GLU A 29 -32.97 -5.71 13.62
CA GLU A 29 -33.22 -6.94 14.37
C GLU A 29 -34.65 -7.01 14.90
N SER A 30 -35.17 -5.87 15.43
CA SER A 30 -36.56 -5.76 15.87
C SER A 30 -37.56 -5.92 14.70
N ALA A 31 -37.14 -5.57 13.49
CA ALA A 31 -37.92 -5.78 12.26
C ALA A 31 -37.80 -7.19 11.66
N GLY A 32 -37.05 -8.09 12.30
CA GLY A 32 -36.92 -9.49 11.89
C GLY A 32 -35.97 -9.72 10.70
N LEU A 33 -35.07 -8.79 10.42
CA LEU A 33 -34.16 -8.89 9.24
C LEU A 33 -32.90 -9.74 9.49
N GLY A 34 -32.63 -10.12 10.72
CA GLY A 34 -31.46 -10.95 11.08
C GLY A 34 -30.99 -10.75 12.50
N SER A 35 -30.01 -11.48 12.94
CA SER A 35 -29.38 -11.36 14.28
C SER A 35 -28.27 -10.30 14.26
N ILE A 36 -28.66 -9.03 14.13
CA ILE A 36 -27.73 -7.91 13.94
C ILE A 36 -26.68 -7.81 15.07
N SER A 37 -27.12 -8.08 16.32
CA SER A 37 -26.24 -8.07 17.50
C SER A 37 -25.11 -9.10 17.44
N ARG A 38 -25.27 -10.15 16.64
CA ARG A 38 -24.26 -11.21 16.45
C ARG A 38 -23.38 -11.03 15.23
N LEU A 39 -23.69 -10.04 14.36
CA LEU A 39 -22.84 -9.75 13.21
C LEU A 39 -21.46 -9.23 13.65
N PRO A 40 -20.38 -9.55 12.90
CA PRO A 40 -19.08 -8.92 13.10
C PRO A 40 -19.17 -7.40 13.15
N HIS A 41 -18.37 -6.76 13.99
CA HIS A 41 -18.42 -5.31 14.16
C HIS A 41 -18.13 -4.56 12.87
N SER A 42 -17.15 -5.01 12.08
CA SER A 42 -16.86 -4.46 10.74
C SER A 42 -18.07 -4.54 9.81
N MET A 43 -18.79 -5.67 9.84
CA MET A 43 -19.99 -5.85 9.04
C MET A 43 -21.15 -4.94 9.47
N ARG A 44 -21.27 -4.65 10.78
CA ARG A 44 -22.25 -3.69 11.27
C ARG A 44 -21.96 -2.25 10.85
N VAL A 45 -20.68 -1.85 10.78
CA VAL A 45 -20.29 -0.55 10.23
C VAL A 45 -20.61 -0.46 8.74
N VAL A 46 -20.34 -1.52 7.96
CA VAL A 46 -20.72 -1.59 6.54
C VAL A 46 -22.23 -1.56 6.37
N LEU A 47 -22.98 -2.30 7.18
CA LEU A 47 -24.46 -2.31 7.18
C LEU A 47 -25.04 -0.91 7.47
N GLU A 48 -24.45 -0.17 8.41
CA GLU A 48 -24.86 1.22 8.69
C GLU A 48 -24.72 2.10 7.46
N SER A 49 -23.58 2.00 6.76
CA SER A 49 -23.39 2.78 5.54
C SER A 49 -24.39 2.44 4.44
N VAL A 50 -24.67 1.14 4.23
CA VAL A 50 -25.67 0.68 3.25
C VAL A 50 -27.06 1.16 3.64
N LEU A 51 -27.43 1.07 4.92
CA LEU A 51 -28.71 1.53 5.44
C LEU A 51 -28.90 3.04 5.30
N ARG A 52 -27.90 3.83 5.71
CA ARG A 52 -27.95 5.30 5.69
C ARG A 52 -28.01 5.86 4.27
N ASN A 53 -27.35 5.20 3.31
CA ASN A 53 -27.30 5.62 1.93
C ASN A 53 -28.37 4.92 1.03
N CYS A 54 -29.34 4.23 1.64
CA CYS A 54 -30.42 3.57 0.90
C CYS A 54 -31.31 4.62 0.20
N ASP A 55 -31.14 4.73 -1.11
CA ASP A 55 -31.81 5.70 -1.98
C ASP A 55 -32.86 5.06 -2.92
N GLY A 56 -32.99 3.74 -2.85
CA GLY A 56 -33.87 2.94 -3.70
C GLY A 56 -33.44 2.84 -5.16
N LYS A 57 -32.21 3.31 -5.49
CA LYS A 57 -31.64 3.31 -6.85
C LYS A 57 -30.30 2.58 -6.87
N LYS A 58 -29.22 3.25 -6.43
CA LYS A 58 -27.89 2.67 -6.33
C LYS A 58 -27.82 1.71 -5.14
N ILE A 59 -28.48 2.06 -4.04
CA ILE A 59 -28.55 1.27 -2.82
C ILE A 59 -30.01 1.02 -2.48
N THR A 60 -30.44 -0.23 -2.52
CA THR A 60 -31.82 -0.63 -2.31
C THR A 60 -32.04 -1.25 -0.92
N GLU A 61 -33.29 -1.40 -0.52
CA GLU A 61 -33.65 -2.14 0.69
C GLU A 61 -33.18 -3.60 0.65
N ASP A 62 -33.09 -4.21 -0.54
CA ASP A 62 -32.62 -5.58 -0.70
C ASP A 62 -31.15 -5.73 -0.31
N HIS A 63 -30.30 -4.75 -0.64
CA HIS A 63 -28.91 -4.73 -0.17
C HIS A 63 -28.82 -4.71 1.35
N VAL A 64 -29.72 -3.93 2.02
CA VAL A 64 -29.81 -3.89 3.48
C VAL A 64 -30.22 -5.26 4.03
N ARG A 65 -31.28 -5.90 3.44
CA ARG A 65 -31.77 -7.22 3.86
C ARG A 65 -30.72 -8.29 3.71
N GLN A 66 -30.05 -8.33 2.56
CA GLN A 66 -28.99 -9.29 2.26
C GLN A 66 -27.85 -9.20 3.27
N LEU A 67 -27.39 -7.98 3.56
CA LEU A 67 -26.30 -7.77 4.49
C LEU A 67 -26.71 -8.02 5.95
N ALA A 68 -27.93 -7.65 6.34
CA ALA A 68 -28.50 -7.95 7.66
C ALA A 68 -28.64 -9.47 7.89
N ALA A 69 -28.92 -10.23 6.84
CA ALA A 69 -29.00 -11.70 6.86
C ALA A 69 -27.63 -12.41 6.73
N TRP A 70 -26.50 -11.66 6.78
CA TRP A 70 -25.19 -12.30 6.72
C TRP A 70 -25.03 -13.39 7.77
N GLY A 71 -24.51 -14.53 7.36
CA GLY A 71 -24.25 -15.67 8.24
C GLY A 71 -22.93 -16.36 7.91
N PRO A 72 -22.28 -17.02 8.89
CA PRO A 72 -20.95 -17.65 8.72
C PRO A 72 -20.83 -18.65 7.57
N ARG A 73 -21.94 -19.30 7.20
CA ARG A 73 -22.00 -20.37 6.18
C ARG A 73 -22.80 -19.99 4.94
N ALA A 74 -23.25 -18.74 4.84
CA ALA A 74 -23.99 -18.27 3.66
C ALA A 74 -23.06 -18.24 2.43
N ALA A 75 -23.63 -18.39 1.24
CA ALA A 75 -22.91 -18.21 -0.01
C ALA A 75 -22.42 -16.76 -0.13
N ARG A 76 -21.28 -16.55 -0.75
CA ARG A 76 -20.67 -15.24 -0.99
C ARG A 76 -20.87 -14.84 -2.46
N THR A 77 -22.12 -14.64 -2.84
CA THR A 77 -22.54 -14.28 -4.21
C THR A 77 -23.04 -12.86 -4.34
N GLU A 78 -23.41 -12.26 -3.21
CA GLU A 78 -24.03 -10.93 -3.17
C GLU A 78 -22.99 -9.82 -3.12
N GLU A 79 -23.25 -8.77 -3.86
CA GLU A 79 -22.43 -7.56 -3.92
C GLU A 79 -22.95 -6.50 -2.92
N ILE A 80 -22.03 -5.86 -2.22
CA ILE A 80 -22.31 -4.80 -1.25
C ILE A 80 -21.89 -3.46 -1.84
N PRO A 81 -22.81 -2.48 -2.01
CA PRO A 81 -22.50 -1.11 -2.38
C PRO A 81 -22.14 -0.29 -1.14
N PHE A 82 -20.85 -0.17 -0.82
CA PHE A 82 -20.36 0.56 0.34
C PHE A 82 -20.00 2.00 0.02
N VAL A 83 -20.64 2.97 0.67
CA VAL A 83 -20.33 4.40 0.55
C VAL A 83 -19.43 4.81 1.69
N VAL A 84 -18.23 5.29 1.36
CA VAL A 84 -17.24 5.75 2.34
C VAL A 84 -17.56 7.16 2.86
N ALA A 85 -17.15 7.45 4.09
CA ALA A 85 -17.31 8.79 4.67
C ALA A 85 -16.29 9.81 4.11
N ARG A 86 -15.11 9.34 3.70
CA ARG A 86 -14.01 10.14 3.16
C ARG A 86 -13.02 9.30 2.38
N VAL A 87 -12.10 9.96 1.66
CA VAL A 87 -11.01 9.32 0.91
C VAL A 87 -9.68 9.91 1.35
N VAL A 88 -8.64 9.06 1.48
CA VAL A 88 -7.29 9.48 1.83
C VAL A 88 -6.31 9.03 0.76
N LEU A 89 -5.48 9.95 0.30
CA LEU A 89 -4.54 9.74 -0.79
C LEU A 89 -3.10 9.94 -0.30
N GLN A 90 -2.18 9.14 -0.81
CA GLN A 90 -0.75 9.44 -0.77
C GLN A 90 -0.31 10.03 -2.12
N ASP A 91 0.81 10.73 -2.19
CA ASP A 91 1.15 11.57 -3.34
C ASP A 91 1.54 10.80 -4.62
N PHE A 92 2.08 9.57 -4.52
CA PHE A 92 2.42 8.80 -5.72
C PHE A 92 1.19 8.26 -6.48
N THR A 93 0.08 8.05 -5.79
CA THR A 93 -1.17 7.59 -6.39
C THR A 93 -2.23 8.69 -6.44
N GLY A 94 -2.17 9.67 -5.55
CA GLY A 94 -3.11 10.77 -5.50
C GLY A 94 -2.87 11.83 -6.58
N VAL A 95 -1.62 12.09 -6.97
CA VAL A 95 -1.33 13.03 -8.08
C VAL A 95 -1.89 12.54 -9.41
N PRO A 96 -1.67 11.29 -9.86
CA PRO A 96 -2.31 10.81 -11.09
C PRO A 96 -3.85 10.84 -11.03
N LEU A 97 -4.44 10.60 -9.87
CA LEU A 97 -5.87 10.70 -9.67
C LEU A 97 -6.35 12.16 -9.83
N LEU A 98 -5.64 13.13 -9.27
CA LEU A 98 -5.93 14.54 -9.50
C LEU A 98 -5.74 14.94 -10.98
N VAL A 99 -4.80 14.32 -11.70
CA VAL A 99 -4.60 14.48 -13.16
C VAL A 99 -5.84 14.00 -13.92
N ASP A 100 -6.39 12.86 -13.56
CA ASP A 100 -7.60 12.33 -14.17
C ASP A 100 -8.81 13.27 -13.93
N LEU A 101 -9.02 13.75 -12.69
CA LEU A 101 -10.06 14.73 -12.37
C LEU A 101 -9.89 16.04 -13.15
N ALA A 102 -8.64 16.52 -13.31
CA ALA A 102 -8.35 17.71 -14.10
C ALA A 102 -8.69 17.50 -15.58
N ALA A 103 -8.38 16.32 -16.14
CA ALA A 103 -8.74 15.96 -17.50
C ALA A 103 -10.26 15.85 -17.68
N MET A 104 -11.00 15.24 -16.73
CA MET A 104 -12.47 15.17 -16.73
C MET A 104 -13.08 16.57 -16.71
N ARG A 105 -12.55 17.53 -15.95
CA ARG A 105 -12.97 18.93 -16.00
C ARG A 105 -12.73 19.56 -17.38
N GLY A 106 -11.61 19.23 -18.02
CA GLY A 106 -11.29 19.62 -19.39
C GLY A 106 -12.34 19.10 -20.38
N VAL A 107 -12.73 17.82 -20.26
CA VAL A 107 -13.80 17.21 -21.08
C VAL A 107 -15.12 17.92 -20.84
N ALA A 108 -15.54 18.12 -19.60
CA ALA A 108 -16.79 18.83 -19.27
C ALA A 108 -16.80 20.22 -19.95
N SER A 109 -15.72 20.98 -19.86
CA SER A 109 -15.57 22.28 -20.50
C SER A 109 -15.67 22.20 -22.03
N ARG A 110 -14.99 21.23 -22.68
CA ARG A 110 -15.05 21.01 -24.14
C ARG A 110 -16.47 20.63 -24.61
N MET A 111 -17.24 19.97 -23.77
CA MET A 111 -18.64 19.60 -24.02
C MET A 111 -19.64 20.71 -23.64
N GLY A 112 -19.18 21.90 -23.29
CA GLY A 112 -20.05 23.03 -22.88
C GLY A 112 -20.75 22.85 -21.55
N ARG A 113 -20.22 21.96 -20.67
CA ARG A 113 -20.73 21.72 -19.32
C ARG A 113 -19.84 22.42 -18.28
N PRO A 114 -20.38 22.88 -17.14
CA PRO A 114 -19.60 23.49 -16.08
C PRO A 114 -18.52 22.52 -15.55
N PRO A 115 -17.22 22.89 -15.50
CA PRO A 115 -16.17 22.04 -14.92
C PRO A 115 -16.43 21.64 -13.46
N ALA A 116 -17.09 22.49 -12.70
CA ALA A 116 -17.45 22.25 -11.30
C ALA A 116 -18.44 21.09 -11.09
N LEU A 117 -19.03 20.50 -12.15
CA LEU A 117 -19.75 19.22 -12.04
C LEU A 117 -18.83 18.08 -11.61
N ILE A 118 -17.55 18.19 -11.93
CA ILE A 118 -16.53 17.24 -11.49
C ILE A 118 -15.98 17.74 -10.16
N GLU A 119 -16.62 17.34 -9.06
CA GLU A 119 -16.26 17.71 -7.69
C GLU A 119 -16.40 16.50 -6.78
N PRO A 120 -15.43 16.21 -5.91
CA PRO A 120 -15.58 15.16 -4.92
C PRO A 120 -16.75 15.41 -3.98
N LEU A 121 -17.55 14.36 -3.73
CA LEU A 121 -18.75 14.42 -2.89
C LEU A 121 -18.46 14.09 -1.42
N VAL A 122 -17.26 13.64 -1.13
CA VAL A 122 -16.75 13.35 0.22
C VAL A 122 -15.43 14.08 0.44
N PRO A 123 -15.04 14.38 1.69
CA PRO A 123 -13.74 14.97 1.99
C PRO A 123 -12.60 14.11 1.43
N VAL A 124 -11.61 14.75 0.82
CA VAL A 124 -10.42 14.12 0.26
C VAL A 124 -9.18 14.79 0.85
N ASP A 125 -8.35 14.02 1.49
CA ASP A 125 -7.09 14.46 2.05
C ASP A 125 -5.92 13.75 1.33
N LEU A 126 -5.03 14.51 0.69
CA LEU A 126 -3.79 14.01 0.11
C LEU A 126 -2.63 14.34 1.03
N VAL A 127 -1.84 13.35 1.43
CA VAL A 127 -0.64 13.52 2.25
C VAL A 127 0.58 13.27 1.37
N VAL A 128 1.53 14.23 1.38
CA VAL A 128 2.78 14.10 0.63
C VAL A 128 3.83 13.41 1.49
N ASP A 129 4.10 12.15 1.19
CA ASP A 129 4.91 11.29 2.05
C ASP A 129 5.73 10.22 1.31
N HIS A 130 5.44 9.93 0.04
CA HIS A 130 6.07 8.86 -0.72
C HIS A 130 7.19 9.35 -1.65
N SER A 131 7.25 10.63 -1.99
CA SER A 131 8.29 11.18 -2.89
C SER A 131 9.62 11.46 -2.20
N VAL A 132 9.64 11.56 -0.88
CA VAL A 132 10.83 11.94 -0.12
C VAL A 132 11.89 10.83 -0.13
N MET A 133 13.13 11.18 -0.54
CA MET A 133 14.28 10.27 -0.62
C MET A 133 15.31 10.57 0.46
N VAL A 134 16.03 9.52 0.91
CA VAL A 134 17.15 9.63 1.87
C VAL A 134 18.45 9.77 1.09
N ASP A 135 18.68 10.92 0.47
CA ASP A 135 19.96 11.24 -0.20
C ASP A 135 21.05 11.56 0.82
N HIS A 136 20.69 12.37 1.82
CA HIS A 136 21.57 12.74 2.94
C HIS A 136 21.15 12.00 4.21
N TYR A 137 22.12 11.47 4.96
CA TYR A 137 21.91 10.67 6.17
C TYR A 137 23.08 10.81 7.15
N GLY A 138 22.92 10.37 8.39
CA GLY A 138 23.97 10.31 9.41
C GLY A 138 24.53 11.67 9.85
N THR A 139 23.84 12.75 9.52
CA THR A 139 24.26 14.13 9.86
C THR A 139 23.09 14.96 10.36
N PRO A 140 23.32 15.96 11.24
CA PRO A 140 22.24 16.76 11.83
C PRO A 140 21.44 17.58 10.82
N ASN A 141 21.99 17.91 9.67
CA ASN A 141 21.33 18.68 8.61
C ASN A 141 20.72 17.81 7.49
N ALA A 142 20.68 16.49 7.67
CA ALA A 142 20.17 15.57 6.66
C ALA A 142 18.74 15.91 6.24
N LEU A 143 17.85 16.19 7.21
CA LEU A 143 16.46 16.56 6.93
C LEU A 143 16.36 17.81 6.04
N ASP A 144 17.06 18.88 6.39
CA ASP A 144 17.00 20.14 5.63
C ASP A 144 17.52 19.98 4.20
N LEU A 145 18.59 19.21 4.03
CA LEU A 145 19.16 18.93 2.71
C LEU A 145 18.21 18.07 1.86
N ASN A 146 17.65 17.02 2.43
CA ASN A 146 16.69 16.16 1.73
C ASN A 146 15.41 16.93 1.38
N MET A 147 14.90 17.80 2.26
CA MET A 147 13.72 18.62 1.98
C MET A 147 13.99 19.65 0.86
N LYS A 148 15.17 20.25 0.80
CA LYS A 148 15.54 21.13 -0.32
C LYS A 148 15.57 20.39 -1.65
N LEU A 149 16.14 19.19 -1.68
CA LEU A 149 16.14 18.34 -2.86
C LEU A 149 14.73 17.92 -3.26
N GLU A 150 13.91 17.53 -2.29
CA GLU A 150 12.51 17.15 -2.49
C GLU A 150 11.72 18.27 -3.19
N PHE A 151 11.76 19.48 -2.64
CA PHE A 151 11.06 20.63 -3.21
C PHE A 151 11.64 21.07 -4.55
N GLY A 152 12.95 20.93 -4.75
CA GLY A 152 13.59 21.19 -6.05
C GLY A 152 13.08 20.23 -7.13
N ARG A 153 13.13 18.93 -6.83
CA ARG A 153 12.73 17.86 -7.77
C ARG A 153 11.23 17.86 -8.09
N ASN A 154 10.37 18.18 -7.12
CA ASN A 154 8.92 18.01 -7.23
C ASN A 154 8.15 19.34 -7.37
N ARG A 155 8.82 20.41 -7.70
CA ARG A 155 8.20 21.76 -7.78
C ARG A 155 6.96 21.81 -8.68
N GLU A 156 7.01 21.17 -9.84
CA GLU A 156 5.89 21.10 -10.79
C GLU A 156 4.70 20.33 -10.21
N ARG A 157 4.96 19.16 -9.59
CA ARG A 157 3.94 18.37 -8.89
C ARG A 157 3.25 19.17 -7.78
N TYR A 158 4.03 19.90 -7.00
CA TYR A 158 3.48 20.71 -5.90
C TYR A 158 2.68 21.91 -6.39
N GLY A 159 3.11 22.52 -7.49
CA GLY A 159 2.31 23.55 -8.17
C GLY A 159 0.95 23.02 -8.64
N PHE A 160 0.94 21.80 -9.18
CA PHE A 160 -0.29 21.13 -9.59
C PHE A 160 -1.20 20.77 -8.39
N MET A 161 -0.64 20.25 -7.30
CA MET A 161 -1.42 19.97 -6.08
C MET A 161 -2.02 21.27 -5.49
N LYS A 162 -1.29 22.39 -5.51
CA LYS A 162 -1.82 23.69 -5.08
C LYS A 162 -2.94 24.19 -6.00
N TRP A 163 -2.84 23.95 -7.32
CA TRP A 163 -3.98 24.19 -8.21
C TRP A 163 -5.19 23.35 -7.76
N GLY A 164 -5.00 22.08 -7.46
CA GLY A 164 -6.07 21.19 -6.99
C GLY A 164 -6.77 21.70 -5.74
N THR A 165 -6.01 22.18 -4.75
CA THR A 165 -6.62 22.76 -3.52
C THR A 165 -7.39 24.05 -3.76
N GLN A 166 -7.16 24.75 -4.86
CA GLN A 166 -7.87 25.96 -5.24
C GLN A 166 -9.06 25.64 -6.17
N ALA A 167 -8.91 24.61 -7.01
CA ALA A 167 -9.91 24.23 -7.99
C ALA A 167 -11.06 23.39 -7.40
N PHE A 168 -10.79 22.58 -6.37
CA PHE A 168 -11.75 21.68 -5.72
C PHE A 168 -11.98 22.08 -4.26
N ASP A 169 -13.22 22.22 -3.86
CA ASP A 169 -13.61 22.70 -2.51
C ASP A 169 -13.35 21.64 -1.43
N THR A 170 -13.45 20.35 -1.77
CA THR A 170 -13.34 19.22 -0.85
C THR A 170 -11.95 18.60 -0.80
N PHE A 171 -11.02 19.06 -1.64
CA PHE A 171 -9.68 18.50 -1.75
C PHE A 171 -8.66 19.31 -0.93
N ARG A 172 -7.95 18.60 -0.04
CA ARG A 172 -6.93 19.20 0.84
C ARG A 172 -5.60 18.48 0.69
N VAL A 173 -4.50 19.18 0.95
CA VAL A 173 -3.15 18.64 0.92
C VAL A 173 -2.44 18.85 2.25
N VAL A 174 -1.88 17.80 2.82
CA VAL A 174 -0.89 17.84 3.89
C VAL A 174 0.49 17.87 3.23
N PRO A 175 1.24 18.96 3.37
CA PRO A 175 2.53 19.16 2.69
C PRO A 175 3.61 18.17 3.12
N PRO A 176 4.73 18.08 2.37
CA PRO A 176 5.90 17.28 2.78
C PRO A 176 6.42 17.68 4.16
N GLY A 177 6.93 16.69 4.90
CA GLY A 177 7.56 16.92 6.20
C GLY A 177 6.62 16.92 7.39
N PHE A 178 5.34 16.55 7.24
CA PHE A 178 4.41 16.31 8.35
C PHE A 178 4.38 14.86 8.79
N GLY A 179 4.39 13.93 7.87
CA GLY A 179 4.40 12.50 8.20
C GLY A 179 3.89 11.62 7.07
N ILE A 180 3.82 10.32 7.36
CA ILE A 180 3.27 9.31 6.45
C ILE A 180 1.74 9.29 6.51
N VAL A 181 1.09 9.05 5.37
CA VAL A 181 -0.37 9.18 5.20
C VAL A 181 -1.17 8.41 6.26
N HIS A 182 -0.82 7.17 6.54
CA HIS A 182 -1.62 6.35 7.47
C HIS A 182 -1.38 6.72 8.95
N GLN A 183 -0.21 7.23 9.33
CA GLN A 183 0.02 7.77 10.68
C GLN A 183 -0.64 9.15 10.84
N VAL A 184 -0.54 10.04 9.86
CA VAL A 184 -1.26 11.33 9.85
C VAL A 184 -2.78 11.09 9.89
N ASN A 185 -3.26 10.07 9.16
CA ASN A 185 -4.66 9.65 9.22
C ASN A 185 -5.07 9.22 10.63
N LEU A 186 -4.31 8.32 11.24
CA LEU A 186 -4.58 7.81 12.59
C LEU A 186 -4.56 8.91 13.65
N GLU A 187 -3.56 9.79 13.60
CA GLU A 187 -3.30 10.83 14.61
C GLU A 187 -4.18 12.08 14.44
N PHE A 188 -4.56 12.41 13.21
CA PHE A 188 -5.13 13.74 12.90
C PHE A 188 -6.40 13.70 12.05
N LEU A 189 -6.42 12.98 10.89
CA LEU A 189 -7.52 13.07 9.95
C LEU A 189 -8.76 12.31 10.41
N ALA A 190 -8.59 11.17 11.08
CA ALA A 190 -9.68 10.34 11.56
C ALA A 190 -10.49 11.01 12.70
N ARG A 191 -11.80 10.92 12.60
CA ARG A 191 -12.73 11.52 13.58
C ARG A 191 -13.47 10.49 14.43
N GLY A 192 -13.43 9.21 14.03
CA GLY A 192 -14.20 8.13 14.65
C GLY A 192 -15.70 8.16 14.30
N VAL A 193 -16.34 9.32 14.37
CA VAL A 193 -17.68 9.60 13.84
C VAL A 193 -17.70 10.91 13.08
N HIS A 194 -18.61 11.01 12.11
CA HIS A 194 -18.92 12.22 11.39
C HIS A 194 -20.31 12.73 11.76
N GLN A 195 -20.47 14.05 11.72
CA GLN A 195 -21.77 14.72 11.83
C GLN A 195 -21.99 15.54 10.57
N ARG A 196 -22.94 15.12 9.75
CA ARG A 196 -23.30 15.79 8.50
C ARG A 196 -24.82 15.79 8.33
N ASP A 197 -25.36 16.92 7.95
CA ASP A 197 -26.81 17.10 7.73
C ASP A 197 -27.67 16.65 8.94
N GLY A 198 -27.18 16.85 10.17
CA GLY A 198 -27.84 16.47 11.40
C GLY A 198 -27.82 14.98 11.71
N ILE A 199 -27.04 14.18 10.97
CA ILE A 199 -26.85 12.74 11.19
C ILE A 199 -25.43 12.47 11.70
N THR A 200 -25.33 11.65 12.76
CA THR A 200 -24.08 11.06 13.24
C THR A 200 -23.94 9.65 12.70
N PHE A 201 -22.76 9.35 12.12
CA PHE A 201 -22.45 8.05 11.53
C PHE A 201 -20.95 7.73 11.70
N PRO A 202 -20.54 6.44 11.62
CA PRO A 202 -19.16 6.05 11.85
C PRO A 202 -18.24 6.56 10.75
N ASP A 203 -17.01 6.89 11.11
CA ASP A 203 -15.95 7.15 10.14
C ASP A 203 -15.64 5.86 9.35
N SER A 204 -15.42 6.02 8.07
CA SER A 204 -15.04 4.96 7.16
C SER A 204 -14.35 5.54 5.95
N LEU A 205 -13.38 4.81 5.39
CA LEU A 205 -12.63 5.34 4.26
C LEU A 205 -12.12 4.25 3.33
N VAL A 206 -11.79 4.67 2.12
CA VAL A 206 -10.82 4.00 1.29
C VAL A 206 -9.61 4.91 1.08
N GLY A 207 -8.46 4.31 0.84
CA GLY A 207 -7.23 5.05 0.59
C GLY A 207 -6.44 4.46 -0.56
N THR A 208 -5.65 5.30 -1.21
CA THR A 208 -4.76 4.85 -2.29
C THR A 208 -3.45 4.24 -1.78
N ASP A 209 -3.32 4.09 -0.49
CA ASP A 209 -2.24 3.34 0.16
C ASP A 209 -2.76 2.01 0.70
N SER A 210 -2.06 0.91 0.46
CA SER A 210 -2.46 -0.41 0.96
C SER A 210 -2.51 -0.47 2.50
N HIS A 211 -1.71 0.36 3.19
CA HIS A 211 -1.66 0.43 4.65
C HIS A 211 -2.68 1.40 5.27
N THR A 212 -3.65 1.87 4.48
CA THR A 212 -4.87 2.55 4.97
C THR A 212 -5.52 1.75 6.11
N THR A 213 -5.35 0.43 6.10
CA THR A 213 -5.81 -0.49 7.14
C THR A 213 -5.25 -0.24 8.53
N MET A 214 -4.22 0.60 8.72
CA MET A 214 -3.78 1.05 10.05
C MET A 214 -4.93 1.66 10.86
N ILE A 215 -5.87 2.31 10.19
CA ILE A 215 -7.02 2.96 10.81
C ILE A 215 -7.97 1.98 11.52
N ASN A 216 -7.91 0.70 11.15
CA ASN A 216 -8.75 -0.34 11.77
C ASN A 216 -8.42 -0.51 13.26
N GLY A 217 -7.23 -0.10 13.70
CA GLY A 217 -6.82 -0.14 15.11
C GLY A 217 -7.64 0.76 16.05
N ILE A 218 -8.38 1.74 15.52
CA ILE A 218 -9.31 2.61 16.27
C ILE A 218 -10.78 2.33 15.94
N GLY A 219 -11.09 1.16 15.38
CA GLY A 219 -12.46 0.77 15.06
C GLY A 219 -13.08 1.45 13.85
N VAL A 220 -12.25 2.03 12.97
CA VAL A 220 -12.69 2.62 11.70
C VAL A 220 -12.53 1.58 10.60
N VAL A 221 -13.61 1.35 9.84
CA VAL A 221 -13.57 0.49 8.65
C VAL A 221 -12.87 1.25 7.52
N GLY A 222 -11.77 0.67 7.06
CA GLY A 222 -11.00 1.27 5.97
C GLY A 222 -9.99 0.30 5.37
N TRP A 223 -9.80 0.39 4.05
CA TRP A 223 -8.82 -0.43 3.33
C TRP A 223 -8.24 0.27 2.11
N GLY A 224 -7.15 -0.30 1.59
CA GLY A 224 -6.52 0.17 0.37
C GLY A 224 -7.29 -0.26 -0.88
N VAL A 225 -7.44 0.69 -1.81
CA VAL A 225 -8.01 0.47 -3.14
C VAL A 225 -7.05 0.99 -4.20
N GLY A 226 -7.33 0.69 -5.47
CA GLY A 226 -6.66 1.34 -6.58
C GLY A 226 -7.04 2.82 -6.71
N GLY A 227 -6.18 3.62 -7.35
CA GLY A 227 -6.46 5.04 -7.59
C GLY A 227 -7.78 5.26 -8.31
N ILE A 228 -8.07 4.43 -9.29
CA ILE A 228 -9.29 4.48 -10.10
C ILE A 228 -10.56 4.25 -9.27
N GLU A 229 -10.52 3.25 -8.36
CA GLU A 229 -11.65 3.00 -7.44
C GLU A 229 -11.81 4.13 -6.42
N ALA A 230 -10.70 4.68 -5.92
CA ALA A 230 -10.74 5.83 -5.02
C ALA A 230 -11.36 7.06 -5.69
N GLU A 231 -11.02 7.30 -6.95
CA GLU A 231 -11.57 8.40 -7.74
C GLU A 231 -13.08 8.24 -7.97
N ALA A 232 -13.53 7.04 -8.31
CA ALA A 232 -14.96 6.75 -8.43
C ALA A 232 -15.70 6.96 -7.10
N ALA A 233 -15.11 6.52 -5.99
CA ALA A 233 -15.66 6.73 -4.64
C ALA A 233 -15.74 8.23 -4.28
N MET A 234 -14.72 9.02 -4.64
CA MET A 234 -14.75 10.48 -4.48
C MET A 234 -15.92 11.10 -5.24
N LEU A 235 -16.20 10.62 -6.44
CA LEU A 235 -17.26 11.11 -7.33
C LEU A 235 -18.66 10.49 -7.04
N GLY A 236 -18.80 9.84 -5.87
CA GLY A 236 -20.09 9.38 -5.36
C GLY A 236 -20.54 8.01 -5.88
N GLN A 237 -19.63 7.23 -6.43
CA GLN A 237 -19.91 5.82 -6.67
C GLN A 237 -19.69 5.02 -5.39
N PRO A 238 -20.56 4.06 -5.05
CA PRO A 238 -20.25 3.09 -4.02
C PRO A 238 -18.98 2.28 -4.38
N VAL A 239 -18.23 1.90 -3.36
CA VAL A 239 -17.21 0.87 -3.52
C VAL A 239 -17.90 -0.49 -3.44
N TYR A 240 -17.91 -1.20 -4.55
CA TYR A 240 -18.56 -2.50 -4.61
C TYR A 240 -17.61 -3.62 -4.18
N LEU A 241 -18.08 -4.50 -3.33
CA LEU A 241 -17.33 -5.68 -2.90
C LEU A 241 -18.27 -6.87 -2.72
N LEU A 242 -17.78 -8.07 -3.03
CA LEU A 242 -18.50 -9.29 -2.68
C LEU A 242 -18.60 -9.41 -1.17
N THR A 243 -19.76 -9.85 -0.68
CA THR A 243 -19.95 -10.13 0.76
C THR A 243 -18.80 -10.96 1.31
N PRO A 244 -18.00 -10.44 2.27
CA PRO A 244 -16.78 -11.11 2.69
C PRO A 244 -17.04 -12.25 3.70
N ASP A 245 -16.13 -13.20 3.74
CA ASP A 245 -15.90 -13.99 4.93
C ASP A 245 -15.27 -13.12 6.02
N VAL A 246 -15.63 -13.38 7.27
CA VAL A 246 -15.02 -12.70 8.43
C VAL A 246 -14.34 -13.73 9.32
N ILE A 247 -13.03 -13.61 9.47
CA ILE A 247 -12.23 -14.47 10.32
C ILE A 247 -12.03 -13.80 11.68
N GLY A 248 -12.53 -14.41 12.74
CA GLY A 248 -12.29 -13.95 14.10
C GLY A 248 -10.96 -14.49 14.63
N VAL A 249 -10.12 -13.63 15.20
CA VAL A 249 -8.87 -14.02 15.87
C VAL A 249 -9.00 -13.72 17.36
N GLU A 250 -9.16 -14.77 18.17
CA GLU A 250 -9.16 -14.68 19.61
C GLU A 250 -7.73 -14.52 20.14
N LEU A 251 -7.41 -13.34 20.64
CA LEU A 251 -6.14 -13.09 21.32
C LEU A 251 -6.31 -13.32 22.83
N LYS A 252 -5.39 -14.07 23.44
CA LYS A 252 -5.39 -14.42 24.86
C LYS A 252 -4.12 -13.97 25.56
N GLY A 253 -4.23 -13.68 26.84
CA GLY A 253 -3.09 -13.34 27.68
C GLY A 253 -2.47 -11.98 27.37
N ARG A 254 -1.16 -11.86 27.59
CA ARG A 254 -0.39 -10.61 27.41
C ARG A 254 0.98 -10.91 26.79
N LEU A 255 1.55 -9.93 26.11
CA LEU A 255 2.93 -10.03 25.64
C LEU A 255 3.90 -10.10 26.81
N ARG A 256 4.89 -10.97 26.70
CA ARG A 256 5.97 -11.11 27.70
C ARG A 256 6.91 -9.89 27.65
N GLY A 257 7.62 -9.64 28.73
CA GLY A 257 8.66 -8.61 28.76
C GLY A 257 9.72 -8.83 27.66
N GLY A 258 10.12 -7.78 26.97
CA GLY A 258 11.09 -7.82 25.87
C GLY A 258 10.50 -8.14 24.50
N VAL A 259 9.25 -8.58 24.41
CA VAL A 259 8.51 -8.80 23.16
C VAL A 259 7.81 -7.50 22.74
N THR A 260 7.84 -7.20 21.46
CA THR A 260 7.29 -5.97 20.88
C THR A 260 6.02 -6.21 20.06
N ALA A 261 5.27 -5.14 19.77
CA ALA A 261 4.14 -5.20 18.83
C ALA A 261 4.57 -5.68 17.45
N THR A 262 5.82 -5.40 17.04
CA THR A 262 6.39 -5.90 15.78
C THR A 262 6.49 -7.42 15.77
N ASP A 263 6.97 -8.02 16.84
CA ASP A 263 7.06 -9.49 16.96
C ASP A 263 5.67 -10.12 16.86
N LEU A 264 4.69 -9.49 17.49
CA LEU A 264 3.30 -9.92 17.43
C LEU A 264 2.75 -9.84 16.01
N VAL A 265 2.91 -8.72 15.32
CA VAL A 265 2.36 -8.58 13.96
C VAL A 265 3.04 -9.50 12.96
N LEU A 266 4.34 -9.78 13.12
CA LEU A 266 5.02 -10.77 12.28
C LEU A 266 4.48 -12.18 12.54
N THR A 267 4.19 -12.53 13.80
CA THR A 267 3.57 -13.81 14.18
C THR A 267 2.15 -13.95 13.60
N ILE A 268 1.34 -12.89 13.69
CA ILE A 268 0.00 -12.83 13.09
C ILE A 268 0.08 -12.94 11.56
N THR A 269 1.05 -12.29 10.94
CA THR A 269 1.25 -12.35 9.48
C THR A 269 1.55 -13.77 9.02
N GLU A 270 2.44 -14.48 9.71
CA GLU A 270 2.73 -15.90 9.45
C GLU A 270 1.47 -16.77 9.62
N LEU A 271 0.74 -16.59 10.74
CA LEU A 271 -0.48 -17.34 11.06
C LEU A 271 -1.55 -17.17 9.97
N LEU A 272 -1.88 -15.92 9.62
CA LEU A 272 -2.97 -15.60 8.71
C LEU A 272 -2.63 -15.94 7.25
N ARG A 273 -1.35 -15.86 6.86
CA ARG A 273 -0.91 -16.37 5.54
C ARG A 273 -1.12 -17.88 5.41
N LYS A 274 -0.81 -18.64 6.45
CA LYS A 274 -1.09 -20.11 6.48
C LYS A 274 -2.59 -20.40 6.37
N GLU A 275 -3.43 -19.55 6.94
CA GLU A 275 -4.89 -19.67 6.93
C GLU A 275 -5.55 -19.17 5.64
N LYS A 276 -4.80 -18.59 4.70
CA LYS A 276 -5.27 -18.13 3.38
C LYS A 276 -6.46 -17.16 3.49
N VAL A 277 -6.26 -16.06 4.21
CA VAL A 277 -7.28 -15.03 4.46
C VAL A 277 -7.43 -14.00 3.33
N VAL A 278 -6.88 -14.26 2.16
CA VAL A 278 -6.93 -13.36 1.01
C VAL A 278 -8.37 -12.97 0.66
N GLY A 279 -8.63 -11.65 0.61
CA GLY A 279 -9.95 -11.10 0.30
C GLY A 279 -10.98 -11.19 1.43
N LYS A 280 -10.60 -11.69 2.61
CA LYS A 280 -11.47 -11.79 3.79
C LYS A 280 -11.28 -10.58 4.71
N PHE A 281 -12.24 -10.35 5.58
CA PHE A 281 -12.09 -9.47 6.73
C PHE A 281 -11.52 -10.28 7.90
N VAL A 282 -10.67 -9.66 8.70
CA VAL A 282 -10.17 -10.22 9.94
C VAL A 282 -10.60 -9.31 11.09
N GLU A 283 -11.19 -9.88 12.15
CA GLU A 283 -11.50 -9.16 13.39
C GLU A 283 -10.78 -9.77 14.58
N PHE A 284 -10.24 -8.92 15.43
CA PHE A 284 -9.55 -9.33 16.66
C PHE A 284 -10.45 -9.14 17.86
N PHE A 285 -10.51 -10.15 18.74
CA PHE A 285 -11.35 -10.14 19.93
C PHE A 285 -10.69 -10.89 21.11
N GLY A 286 -11.35 -10.92 22.26
CA GLY A 286 -10.87 -11.60 23.45
C GLY A 286 -10.05 -10.71 24.39
N ASP A 287 -9.67 -11.25 25.54
CA ASP A 287 -8.97 -10.52 26.62
C ASP A 287 -7.57 -10.04 26.22
N GLY A 288 -6.86 -10.79 25.37
CA GLY A 288 -5.60 -10.36 24.79
C GLY A 288 -5.75 -9.11 23.92
N THR A 289 -6.86 -8.99 23.16
CA THR A 289 -7.17 -7.79 22.37
C THR A 289 -7.40 -6.57 23.28
N ALA A 290 -8.12 -6.74 24.37
CA ALA A 290 -8.33 -5.70 25.38
C ALA A 290 -7.01 -5.32 26.10
N ALA A 291 -6.03 -6.22 26.18
CA ALA A 291 -4.71 -5.93 26.76
C ALA A 291 -3.86 -5.01 25.88
N LEU A 292 -4.00 -5.06 24.54
CA LEU A 292 -3.22 -4.27 23.58
C LEU A 292 -3.60 -2.78 23.62
N SER A 293 -2.60 -1.91 23.51
CA SER A 293 -2.81 -0.48 23.29
C SER A 293 -3.33 -0.21 21.87
N VAL A 294 -3.90 0.97 21.63
CA VAL A 294 -4.32 1.35 20.27
C VAL A 294 -3.15 1.37 19.28
N PRO A 295 -1.96 1.89 19.60
CA PRO A 295 -0.81 1.78 18.70
C PRO A 295 -0.42 0.33 18.36
N ASP A 296 -0.56 -0.63 19.30
CA ASP A 296 -0.31 -2.05 19.02
C ASP A 296 -1.35 -2.60 18.04
N ARG A 297 -2.64 -2.28 18.25
CA ARG A 297 -3.74 -2.65 17.34
C ARG A 297 -3.55 -2.06 15.97
N ALA A 298 -3.14 -0.79 15.87
CA ALA A 298 -2.86 -0.10 14.64
C ALA A 298 -1.68 -0.73 13.86
N THR A 299 -0.63 -1.16 14.58
CA THR A 299 0.49 -1.91 14.01
C THR A 299 0.02 -3.22 13.35
N ILE A 300 -0.89 -3.95 13.99
CA ILE A 300 -1.47 -5.18 13.44
C ILE A 300 -2.38 -4.88 12.24
N GLY A 301 -3.26 -3.90 12.36
CA GLY A 301 -4.14 -3.45 11.28
C GLY A 301 -3.36 -2.98 10.04
N ASN A 302 -2.23 -2.30 10.25
CA ASN A 302 -1.36 -1.82 9.18
C ASN A 302 -0.90 -2.95 8.25
N MET A 303 -0.53 -4.10 8.78
CA MET A 303 -0.02 -5.22 7.99
C MET A 303 -1.12 -6.15 7.43
N ALA A 304 -2.37 -5.71 7.35
CA ALA A 304 -3.43 -6.48 6.71
C ALA A 304 -3.10 -6.89 5.26
N PRO A 305 -2.53 -6.03 4.42
CA PRO A 305 -2.07 -6.42 3.09
C PRO A 305 -1.00 -7.51 3.09
N GLU A 306 -0.09 -7.50 4.06
CA GLU A 306 1.00 -8.47 4.18
C GLU A 306 0.49 -9.86 4.58
N TYR A 307 -0.51 -9.97 5.45
CA TYR A 307 -1.16 -11.26 5.71
C TYR A 307 -2.28 -11.58 4.72
N GLY A 308 -2.63 -10.67 3.81
CA GLY A 308 -3.51 -10.90 2.66
C GLY A 308 -4.99 -10.57 2.91
N ALA A 309 -5.37 -10.07 4.08
CA ALA A 309 -6.73 -9.66 4.38
C ALA A 309 -7.08 -8.31 3.77
N THR A 310 -8.38 -8.07 3.56
CA THR A 310 -8.88 -6.75 3.15
C THR A 310 -8.69 -5.74 4.29
N MET A 311 -8.91 -6.16 5.53
CA MET A 311 -8.69 -5.35 6.74
C MET A 311 -8.37 -6.22 7.95
N GLY A 312 -7.79 -5.61 9.00
CA GLY A 312 -7.56 -6.22 10.31
C GLY A 312 -8.18 -5.37 11.41
N PHE A 313 -9.46 -5.57 11.67
CA PHE A 313 -10.31 -4.69 12.44
C PHE A 313 -10.26 -4.97 13.96
N PHE A 314 -10.24 -3.90 14.73
CA PHE A 314 -10.32 -3.92 16.19
C PHE A 314 -11.57 -3.17 16.66
N PRO A 315 -12.39 -3.77 17.53
CA PRO A 315 -13.51 -3.08 18.16
C PRO A 315 -13.04 -1.91 19.04
N VAL A 316 -13.90 -0.92 19.22
CA VAL A 316 -13.61 0.25 20.06
C VAL A 316 -13.85 -0.04 21.55
N ASP A 317 -13.04 0.53 22.41
CA ASP A 317 -13.13 0.42 23.85
C ASP A 317 -12.59 1.68 24.56
N GLU A 318 -12.44 1.62 25.88
CA GLU A 318 -11.90 2.71 26.70
C GLU A 318 -10.48 3.14 26.26
N LYS A 319 -9.68 2.23 25.71
CA LYS A 319 -8.35 2.56 25.17
C LYS A 319 -8.45 3.41 23.89
N THR A 320 -9.50 3.23 23.11
CA THR A 320 -9.78 4.09 21.95
C THR A 320 -10.11 5.51 22.38
N ILE A 321 -10.91 5.66 23.45
CA ILE A 321 -11.20 6.96 24.06
C ILE A 321 -9.91 7.63 24.54
N ALA A 322 -9.10 6.92 25.33
CA ALA A 322 -7.83 7.42 25.85
C ALA A 322 -6.85 7.82 24.72
N TYR A 323 -6.85 7.08 23.62
CA TYR A 323 -6.05 7.43 22.44
C TYR A 323 -6.53 8.75 21.79
N PHE A 324 -7.83 8.94 21.64
CA PHE A 324 -8.38 10.19 21.11
C PHE A 324 -8.08 11.39 22.02
N GLU A 325 -8.16 11.22 23.34
CA GLU A 325 -7.75 12.24 24.30
C GLU A 325 -6.26 12.58 24.15
N GLY A 326 -5.40 11.53 24.15
CA GLY A 326 -3.95 11.66 24.02
C GLY A 326 -3.48 12.22 22.69
N THR A 327 -4.26 12.09 21.62
CA THR A 327 -3.97 12.64 20.28
C THR A 327 -4.72 13.95 19.99
N GLY A 328 -5.39 14.51 21.00
CA GLY A 328 -5.86 15.90 20.99
C GLY A 328 -7.22 16.13 20.35
N ARG A 329 -8.08 15.08 20.18
CA ARG A 329 -9.48 15.26 19.80
C ARG A 329 -10.20 16.03 20.92
N THR A 330 -11.17 16.82 20.52
CA THR A 330 -11.93 17.65 21.48
C THR A 330 -12.88 16.77 22.32
N ARG A 331 -13.22 17.22 23.49
CA ARG A 331 -14.17 16.51 24.36
C ARG A 331 -15.50 16.25 23.66
N SER A 332 -16.01 17.22 22.91
CA SER A 332 -17.27 17.07 22.16
C SER A 332 -17.19 15.99 21.07
N GLU A 333 -16.06 15.87 20.37
CA GLU A 333 -15.84 14.81 19.38
C GLU A 333 -15.83 13.43 20.07
N ILE A 334 -15.12 13.32 21.20
CA ILE A 334 -15.01 12.08 21.97
C ILE A 334 -16.37 11.66 22.54
N ASP A 335 -17.12 12.60 23.11
CA ASP A 335 -18.44 12.32 23.68
C ASP A 335 -19.44 11.88 22.60
N ALA A 336 -19.40 12.49 21.41
CA ALA A 336 -20.24 12.07 20.28
C ALA A 336 -19.85 10.66 19.78
N PHE A 337 -18.56 10.35 19.73
CA PHE A 337 -18.03 9.04 19.36
C PHE A 337 -18.49 7.97 20.35
N GLU A 338 -18.26 8.18 21.63
CA GLU A 338 -18.64 7.22 22.67
C GLU A 338 -20.15 6.98 22.68
N ALA A 339 -20.95 8.05 22.67
CA ALA A 339 -22.40 7.96 22.65
C ALA A 339 -22.91 7.16 21.44
N TYR A 340 -22.35 7.39 20.26
CA TYR A 340 -22.71 6.68 19.04
C TYR A 340 -22.42 5.17 19.15
N TYR A 341 -21.19 4.80 19.50
CA TYR A 341 -20.79 3.40 19.54
C TYR A 341 -21.51 2.62 20.65
N ARG A 342 -21.80 3.27 21.81
CA ARG A 342 -22.64 2.66 22.85
C ARG A 342 -24.10 2.50 22.39
N ALA A 343 -24.68 3.50 21.71
CA ALA A 343 -26.04 3.42 21.18
C ALA A 343 -26.21 2.35 20.10
N GLN A 344 -25.15 2.07 19.32
CA GLN A 344 -25.11 1.01 18.32
C GLN A 344 -24.80 -0.39 18.90
N GLY A 345 -24.41 -0.49 20.18
CA GLY A 345 -23.93 -1.75 20.76
C GLY A 345 -22.62 -2.23 20.15
N LEU A 346 -21.76 -1.29 19.76
CA LEU A 346 -20.45 -1.55 19.15
C LEU A 346 -19.28 -1.18 20.07
N PHE A 347 -19.57 -0.78 21.31
CA PHE A 347 -18.54 -0.40 22.28
C PHE A 347 -18.19 -1.57 23.21
N GLY A 348 -16.91 -1.88 23.31
CA GLY A 348 -16.33 -2.98 24.07
C GLY A 348 -15.76 -4.08 23.20
N ILE A 349 -14.78 -4.81 23.75
CA ILE A 349 -14.15 -5.94 23.06
C ILE A 349 -15.04 -7.19 23.23
N PRO A 350 -15.51 -7.83 22.16
CA PRO A 350 -16.34 -9.02 22.24
C PRO A 350 -15.60 -10.20 22.90
N LYS A 351 -16.39 -11.07 23.58
CA LYS A 351 -15.91 -12.34 24.11
C LYS A 351 -16.23 -13.48 23.15
N ALA A 352 -15.58 -14.62 23.38
CA ALA A 352 -15.82 -15.82 22.60
C ALA A 352 -17.31 -16.22 22.65
N GLY A 353 -17.91 -16.44 21.48
CA GLY A 353 -19.31 -16.82 21.32
C GLY A 353 -20.33 -15.68 21.27
N GLU A 354 -19.91 -14.43 21.44
CA GLU A 354 -20.82 -13.26 21.32
C GLU A 354 -21.05 -12.88 19.86
N ILE A 355 -20.06 -13.06 19.00
CA ILE A 355 -20.09 -12.72 17.58
C ILE A 355 -19.95 -13.98 16.73
N ASP A 356 -20.68 -14.02 15.62
CA ASP A 356 -20.61 -15.10 14.65
C ASP A 356 -19.54 -14.78 13.58
N TYR A 357 -18.50 -15.62 13.51
CA TYR A 357 -17.45 -15.53 12.50
C TYR A 357 -17.49 -16.72 11.55
N THR A 358 -17.04 -16.52 10.30
CA THR A 358 -16.91 -17.63 9.33
C THR A 358 -15.97 -18.73 9.87
N LYS A 359 -14.87 -18.30 10.51
CA LYS A 359 -13.91 -19.17 11.21
C LYS A 359 -13.30 -18.41 12.37
N THR A 360 -12.97 -19.11 13.44
CA THR A 360 -12.24 -18.55 14.57
C THR A 360 -10.87 -19.18 14.71
N LEU A 361 -9.85 -18.34 14.85
CA LEU A 361 -8.47 -18.70 15.16
C LEU A 361 -8.14 -18.24 16.58
N LYS A 362 -7.09 -18.82 17.17
CA LYS A 362 -6.62 -18.46 18.52
C LYS A 362 -5.12 -18.21 18.53
N LEU A 363 -4.70 -17.19 19.24
CA LEU A 363 -3.30 -16.88 19.48
C LEU A 363 -3.11 -16.50 20.95
N ASP A 364 -2.22 -17.22 21.62
CA ASP A 364 -1.75 -16.86 22.95
C ASP A 364 -0.58 -15.87 22.82
N LEU A 365 -0.77 -14.67 23.35
CA LEU A 365 0.23 -13.59 23.30
C LEU A 365 1.52 -13.96 24.04
N GLU A 366 1.45 -14.85 25.06
CA GLU A 366 2.64 -15.32 25.77
C GLU A 366 3.53 -16.22 24.91
N SER A 367 2.99 -16.82 23.84
CA SER A 367 3.77 -17.65 22.89
C SER A 367 4.61 -16.85 21.90
N VAL A 368 4.38 -15.54 21.79
CA VAL A 368 5.10 -14.69 20.82
C VAL A 368 6.56 -14.54 21.25
N ALA A 369 7.48 -14.71 20.28
CA ALA A 369 8.91 -14.59 20.49
C ALA A 369 9.52 -13.45 19.65
N PRO A 370 10.60 -12.79 20.12
CA PRO A 370 11.33 -11.80 19.34
C PRO A 370 11.74 -12.35 17.96
N SER A 371 11.43 -11.62 16.92
CA SER A 371 11.51 -12.13 15.54
C SER A 371 11.90 -11.06 14.53
N LEU A 372 12.44 -11.52 13.41
CA LEU A 372 12.53 -10.77 12.17
C LEU A 372 11.68 -11.48 11.10
N ALA A 373 11.43 -10.81 9.97
CA ALA A 373 10.88 -11.47 8.79
C ALA A 373 11.76 -11.21 7.56
N GLY A 374 12.08 -12.27 6.85
CA GLY A 374 12.95 -12.18 5.65
C GLY A 374 13.61 -13.50 5.30
N PRO A 375 14.52 -13.45 4.32
CA PRO A 375 15.11 -12.25 3.69
C PRO A 375 14.33 -11.66 2.52
N LYS A 376 13.16 -12.19 2.15
CA LYS A 376 12.47 -11.80 0.91
C LYS A 376 10.99 -11.46 1.06
N ARG A 377 10.31 -11.94 2.13
CA ARG A 377 8.86 -11.77 2.29
C ARG A 377 8.47 -11.47 3.74
N PRO A 378 7.41 -10.69 3.98
CA PRO A 378 6.96 -10.32 5.34
C PRO A 378 6.47 -11.51 6.19
N GLN A 379 5.97 -12.56 5.56
CA GLN A 379 5.49 -13.78 6.24
C GLN A 379 6.59 -14.78 6.58
N ASP A 380 7.80 -14.58 6.10
CA ASP A 380 8.94 -15.47 6.39
C ASP A 380 9.54 -15.09 7.76
N ARG A 381 8.76 -15.34 8.82
CA ARG A 381 9.18 -15.01 10.19
C ARG A 381 10.29 -15.95 10.67
N ILE A 382 11.28 -15.36 11.31
CA ILE A 382 12.45 -16.04 11.86
C ILE A 382 12.65 -15.55 13.29
N GLU A 383 12.61 -16.43 14.28
CA GLU A 383 12.98 -16.08 15.64
C GLU A 383 14.43 -15.62 15.71
N ILE A 384 14.72 -14.62 16.53
CA ILE A 384 16.00 -13.92 16.55
C ILE A 384 17.21 -14.85 16.70
N GLY A 385 17.13 -15.92 17.50
CA GLY A 385 18.20 -16.90 17.68
C GLY A 385 18.45 -17.80 16.45
N ASN A 386 17.55 -17.77 15.46
CA ASN A 386 17.65 -18.58 14.24
C ASN A 386 18.12 -17.79 13.01
N VAL A 387 18.24 -16.46 13.08
CA VAL A 387 18.55 -15.60 11.92
C VAL A 387 19.85 -15.99 11.24
N LYS A 388 20.94 -16.14 12.01
CA LYS A 388 22.25 -16.58 11.49
C LYS A 388 22.18 -17.92 10.78
N ARG A 389 21.53 -18.91 11.39
CA ARG A 389 21.38 -20.26 10.81
C ARG A 389 20.59 -20.20 9.52
N THR A 390 19.42 -19.58 9.54
CA THR A 390 18.53 -19.47 8.38
C THR A 390 19.20 -18.76 7.21
N PHE A 391 19.89 -17.63 7.46
CA PHE A 391 20.63 -16.95 6.40
C PHE A 391 21.75 -17.82 5.82
N SER A 392 22.51 -18.54 6.68
CA SER A 392 23.60 -19.41 6.22
C SER A 392 23.09 -20.59 5.37
N GLU A 393 21.93 -21.16 5.70
CA GLU A 393 21.27 -22.20 4.91
C GLU A 393 20.80 -21.67 3.56
N LEU A 394 20.10 -20.53 3.55
CA LEU A 394 19.61 -19.88 2.33
C LEU A 394 20.73 -19.41 1.41
N PHE A 395 21.89 -19.07 1.94
CA PHE A 395 23.02 -18.57 1.17
C PHE A 395 23.42 -19.53 0.04
N SER A 396 23.47 -20.82 0.32
CA SER A 396 23.87 -21.84 -0.66
C SER A 396 22.70 -22.61 -1.30
N LYS A 397 21.49 -22.39 -0.83
CA LYS A 397 20.27 -23.02 -1.36
C LYS A 397 19.98 -22.49 -2.76
N SER A 398 19.35 -23.30 -3.61
CA SER A 398 18.99 -22.89 -4.98
C SER A 398 18.02 -21.70 -4.98
N VAL A 399 18.03 -20.93 -6.05
CA VAL A 399 17.05 -19.82 -6.23
C VAL A 399 15.63 -20.37 -6.30
N ALA A 400 15.43 -21.54 -6.93
CA ALA A 400 14.11 -22.20 -7.01
C ALA A 400 13.54 -22.55 -5.64
N ASP A 401 14.43 -22.83 -4.67
CA ASP A 401 14.07 -23.12 -3.28
C ASP A 401 14.12 -21.87 -2.37
N GLY A 402 14.14 -20.68 -2.96
CA GLY A 402 14.17 -19.40 -2.25
C GLY A 402 15.53 -18.94 -1.74
N GLY A 403 16.62 -19.65 -2.05
CA GLY A 403 17.97 -19.31 -1.65
C GLY A 403 18.67 -18.29 -2.57
N PHE A 404 19.99 -18.13 -2.36
CA PHE A 404 20.83 -17.19 -3.10
C PHE A 404 21.81 -17.89 -4.07
N ASN A 405 21.85 -19.22 -4.07
CA ASN A 405 22.68 -20.07 -4.94
C ASN A 405 24.19 -19.70 -4.92
N GLN A 406 24.72 -19.37 -3.75
CA GLN A 406 26.13 -19.00 -3.58
C GLN A 406 26.96 -20.17 -3.03
N PRO A 407 28.23 -20.31 -3.44
CA PRO A 407 29.15 -21.29 -2.87
C PRO A 407 29.37 -21.04 -1.36
N LYS A 408 29.25 -22.08 -0.53
CA LYS A 408 29.35 -21.99 0.94
C LYS A 408 30.65 -21.34 1.43
N ASP A 409 31.78 -21.60 0.73
CA ASP A 409 33.09 -21.06 1.06
C ASP A 409 33.16 -19.53 0.89
N LYS A 410 32.27 -18.93 0.10
CA LYS A 410 32.22 -17.49 -0.08
C LYS A 410 31.56 -16.76 1.10
N LEU A 411 30.81 -17.46 1.97
CA LEU A 411 29.99 -16.82 3.02
C LEU A 411 30.81 -15.86 3.90
N GLN A 412 31.99 -16.28 4.32
CA GLN A 412 32.86 -15.51 5.21
C GLN A 412 33.98 -14.75 4.47
N ARG A 413 34.06 -14.85 3.13
CA ARG A 413 35.12 -14.23 2.35
C ARG A 413 34.99 -12.71 2.34
N PRO A 414 35.99 -11.96 2.87
CA PRO A 414 35.95 -10.50 2.85
C PRO A 414 36.27 -9.98 1.45
N VAL A 415 35.64 -8.87 1.08
CA VAL A 415 35.91 -8.07 -0.11
C VAL A 415 36.31 -6.67 0.35
N GLN A 416 37.45 -6.17 -0.15
CA GLN A 416 37.90 -4.82 0.17
C GLN A 416 37.32 -3.82 -0.83
N THR A 417 36.81 -2.69 -0.34
CA THR A 417 36.42 -1.54 -1.18
C THR A 417 37.65 -0.70 -1.54
N ALA A 418 37.48 0.28 -2.42
CA ALA A 418 38.58 1.18 -2.82
C ALA A 418 39.11 2.01 -1.65
N SER A 419 38.30 2.35 -0.66
CA SER A 419 38.69 3.06 0.57
C SER A 419 39.27 2.14 1.65
N GLY A 420 39.34 0.83 1.40
CA GLY A 420 39.86 -0.15 2.37
C GLY A 420 38.82 -0.67 3.37
N LEU A 421 37.52 -0.35 3.18
CA LEU A 421 36.46 -0.97 3.95
C LEU A 421 36.34 -2.46 3.59
N SER A 422 36.20 -3.31 4.60
CA SER A 422 36.00 -4.74 4.42
C SER A 422 34.54 -5.10 4.56
N ILE A 423 33.94 -5.64 3.51
CA ILE A 423 32.55 -6.13 3.50
C ILE A 423 32.51 -7.62 3.10
N ARG A 424 31.46 -8.32 3.52
CA ARG A 424 31.24 -9.74 3.22
C ARG A 424 29.75 -10.06 3.13
N ASN A 425 29.42 -11.26 2.71
CA ASN A 425 28.07 -11.75 2.69
C ASN A 425 27.43 -11.69 4.08
N GLY A 426 26.18 -11.28 4.16
CA GLY A 426 25.46 -11.11 5.42
C GLY A 426 25.72 -9.80 6.15
N ASP A 427 26.63 -8.95 5.67
CA ASP A 427 26.83 -7.63 6.28
C ASP A 427 25.64 -6.72 6.01
N VAL A 428 25.24 -5.97 7.05
CA VAL A 428 24.17 -4.97 6.99
C VAL A 428 24.74 -3.70 6.41
N LEU A 429 24.19 -3.25 5.28
CA LEU A 429 24.61 -2.02 4.62
C LEU A 429 23.57 -0.91 4.72
N ILE A 430 22.29 -1.26 4.99
CA ILE A 430 21.22 -0.31 5.30
C ILE A 430 20.56 -0.74 6.60
N ALA A 431 20.49 0.17 7.56
CA ALA A 431 19.71 0.01 8.79
C ALA A 431 18.77 1.21 8.91
N ALA A 432 17.46 1.00 8.68
CA ALA A 432 16.50 2.09 8.58
C ALA A 432 15.36 1.94 9.59
N ILE A 433 15.21 2.91 10.49
CA ILE A 433 13.97 3.11 11.22
C ILE A 433 13.06 3.93 10.30
N THR A 434 12.14 3.25 9.63
CA THR A 434 11.23 3.83 8.63
C THR A 434 9.79 3.85 9.12
N SER A 435 8.98 4.73 8.57
CA SER A 435 7.71 5.16 9.13
C SER A 435 6.53 4.20 8.98
N CYS A 436 6.64 3.17 8.14
CA CYS A 436 5.45 2.47 7.61
C CYS A 436 4.58 1.78 8.66
N THR A 437 5.15 1.01 9.59
CA THR A 437 4.37 0.17 10.51
C THR A 437 4.58 0.56 11.97
N ASN A 438 5.82 0.80 12.35
CA ASN A 438 6.26 0.76 13.74
C ASN A 438 6.35 2.15 14.39
N THR A 439 6.60 3.23 13.63
CA THR A 439 6.86 4.54 14.24
C THR A 439 5.60 5.20 14.82
N SER A 440 4.40 4.74 14.45
CA SER A 440 3.13 5.11 15.09
C SER A 440 2.98 4.53 16.51
N ASN A 441 3.85 3.59 16.88
CA ASN A 441 3.84 2.95 18.20
C ASN A 441 4.96 3.54 19.08
N PRO A 442 4.60 4.38 20.07
CA PRO A 442 5.59 5.02 20.93
C PRO A 442 6.43 4.03 21.72
N SER A 443 5.88 2.87 22.10
CA SER A 443 6.60 1.88 22.92
C SER A 443 7.86 1.37 22.22
N VAL A 444 7.75 1.02 20.93
CA VAL A 444 8.91 0.51 20.18
C VAL A 444 9.91 1.62 19.82
N MET A 445 9.44 2.85 19.62
CA MET A 445 10.32 3.99 19.35
C MET A 445 11.10 4.44 20.58
N LEU A 446 10.44 4.49 21.74
CA LEU A 446 11.10 4.75 23.02
C LEU A 446 12.07 3.63 23.37
N ALA A 447 11.72 2.37 23.10
CA ALA A 447 12.62 1.23 23.28
C ALA A 447 13.88 1.36 22.38
N ALA A 448 13.74 1.76 21.13
CA ALA A 448 14.89 2.00 20.24
C ALA A 448 15.81 3.12 20.77
N GLY A 449 15.23 4.22 21.25
CA GLY A 449 15.96 5.32 21.85
C GLY A 449 16.67 4.94 23.15
N LEU A 450 16.04 4.15 24.01
CA LEU A 450 16.64 3.62 25.24
C LEU A 450 17.80 2.65 24.95
N LEU A 451 17.60 1.75 23.97
CA LEU A 451 18.65 0.85 23.50
C LEU A 451 19.86 1.64 22.97
N ALA A 452 19.62 2.67 22.14
CA ALA A 452 20.68 3.55 21.66
C ALA A 452 21.40 4.25 22.82
N LYS A 453 20.68 4.75 23.82
CA LYS A 453 21.26 5.38 25.02
C LYS A 453 22.19 4.41 25.77
N LYS A 454 21.74 3.18 26.03
CA LYS A 454 22.54 2.15 26.71
C LYS A 454 23.74 1.71 25.88
N ALA A 455 23.58 1.58 24.55
CA ALA A 455 24.66 1.23 23.63
C ALA A 455 25.75 2.29 23.60
N VAL A 456 25.39 3.57 23.50
CA VAL A 456 26.34 4.69 23.56
C VAL A 456 27.06 4.75 24.90
N ALA A 457 26.35 4.52 26.00
CA ALA A 457 26.95 4.46 27.34
C ALA A 457 27.93 3.28 27.49
N ALA A 458 27.68 2.17 26.82
CA ALA A 458 28.59 1.02 26.76
C ALA A 458 29.79 1.24 25.82
N GLY A 459 29.82 2.33 25.04
CA GLY A 459 30.89 2.65 24.10
C GLY A 459 30.75 1.96 22.75
N LEU A 460 29.56 1.48 22.38
CA LEU A 460 29.28 0.91 21.07
C LEU A 460 29.10 2.00 20.01
N SER A 461 29.46 1.68 18.78
CA SER A 461 29.24 2.52 17.60
C SER A 461 28.83 1.67 16.40
N VAL A 462 28.15 2.27 15.45
CA VAL A 462 27.79 1.65 14.19
C VAL A 462 29.00 1.64 13.25
N ARG A 463 29.14 0.58 12.44
CA ARG A 463 30.24 0.45 11.48
C ARG A 463 30.08 1.43 10.32
N PRO A 464 31.16 1.98 9.74
CA PRO A 464 31.10 3.05 8.72
C PRO A 464 30.41 2.63 7.43
N GLN A 465 30.35 1.33 7.08
CA GLN A 465 29.68 0.83 5.90
C GLN A 465 28.14 0.77 6.04
N VAL A 466 27.62 0.95 7.25
CA VAL A 466 26.16 0.88 7.48
C VAL A 466 25.53 2.25 7.28
N LYS A 467 24.72 2.38 6.27
CA LYS A 467 23.86 3.55 6.07
C LYS A 467 22.68 3.51 7.06
N THR A 468 22.72 4.37 8.06
CA THR A 468 21.66 4.51 9.06
C THR A 468 20.75 5.67 8.72
N SER A 469 19.44 5.54 9.01
CA SER A 469 18.47 6.62 8.87
C SER A 469 17.31 6.48 9.83
N LEU A 470 16.77 7.63 10.24
CA LEU A 470 15.52 7.74 10.99
C LEU A 470 14.54 8.56 10.15
N ALA A 471 13.45 7.94 9.73
CA ALA A 471 12.36 8.59 9.03
C ALA A 471 11.06 8.35 9.79
N PRO A 472 10.73 9.17 10.78
CA PRO A 472 9.52 9.02 11.60
C PRO A 472 8.24 9.18 10.79
N GLY A 473 7.16 8.53 11.24
CA GLY A 473 5.86 8.61 10.61
C GLY A 473 5.11 9.92 10.86
N SER A 474 5.55 10.73 11.83
CA SER A 474 5.09 12.10 12.04
C SER A 474 6.11 12.91 12.84
N ARG A 475 5.94 14.24 12.84
CA ARG A 475 6.76 15.15 13.65
C ARG A 475 6.63 14.86 15.15
N ILE A 476 5.50 14.36 15.59
CA ILE A 476 5.23 13.98 16.98
C ILE A 476 6.27 12.98 17.50
N VAL A 477 6.69 12.03 16.65
CA VAL A 477 7.70 11.03 17.04
C VAL A 477 9.03 11.69 17.39
N THR A 478 9.48 12.64 16.60
CA THR A 478 10.70 13.41 16.87
C THR A 478 10.55 14.23 18.15
N GLU A 479 9.40 14.86 18.32
CA GLU A 479 9.12 15.71 19.49
C GLU A 479 9.18 14.89 20.80
N TYR A 480 8.49 13.75 20.88
CA TYR A 480 8.55 12.98 22.13
C TYR A 480 9.90 12.29 22.36
N LEU A 481 10.62 11.87 21.33
CA LEU A 481 11.99 11.36 21.47
C LEU A 481 12.95 12.44 21.99
N GLN A 482 12.78 13.67 21.54
CA GLN A 482 13.55 14.82 22.04
C GLN A 482 13.19 15.14 23.48
N ARG A 483 11.89 15.22 23.82
CA ARG A 483 11.40 15.49 25.20
C ARG A 483 11.80 14.39 26.18
N ALA A 484 11.88 13.15 25.73
CA ALA A 484 12.37 12.01 26.51
C ALA A 484 13.92 11.98 26.63
N GLY A 485 14.62 12.88 25.93
CA GLY A 485 16.09 12.95 25.92
C GLY A 485 16.76 11.76 25.21
N LEU A 486 16.05 11.12 24.26
CA LEU A 486 16.54 9.91 23.56
C LEU A 486 17.06 10.19 22.15
N LEU A 487 16.55 11.22 21.47
CA LEU A 487 16.94 11.54 20.10
C LEU A 487 18.47 11.74 19.93
N PRO A 488 19.19 12.42 20.83
CA PRO A 488 20.63 12.62 20.69
C PRO A 488 21.44 11.32 20.72
N TYR A 489 20.95 10.27 21.33
CA TYR A 489 21.63 8.97 21.37
C TYR A 489 21.41 8.18 20.07
N LEU A 490 20.23 8.27 19.46
CA LEU A 490 19.98 7.75 18.13
C LEU A 490 20.89 8.45 17.11
N GLU A 491 20.99 9.79 17.17
CA GLU A 491 21.86 10.60 16.30
C GLU A 491 23.32 10.24 16.46
N LYS A 492 23.81 9.97 17.69
CA LYS A 492 25.19 9.49 17.92
C LYS A 492 25.48 8.15 17.25
N LEU A 493 24.47 7.32 17.02
CA LEU A 493 24.60 6.07 16.27
C LEU A 493 24.33 6.27 14.77
N GLY A 494 24.19 7.52 14.30
CA GLY A 494 23.96 7.86 12.91
C GLY A 494 22.47 7.82 12.48
N PHE A 495 21.55 7.51 13.39
CA PHE A 495 20.12 7.57 13.12
C PHE A 495 19.59 9.01 13.26
N ASN A 496 20.11 9.90 12.41
CA ASN A 496 19.62 11.26 12.30
C ASN A 496 18.28 11.27 11.55
N VAL A 497 17.40 12.20 11.90
CA VAL A 497 16.16 12.41 11.16
C VAL A 497 16.49 12.82 9.74
N ALA A 498 16.15 12.00 8.77
CA ALA A 498 16.44 12.21 7.37
C ALA A 498 15.21 12.68 6.56
N ALA A 499 14.02 12.28 7.00
CA ALA A 499 12.75 12.62 6.35
C ALA A 499 11.57 12.30 7.27
N TYR A 500 10.37 12.74 6.87
CA TYR A 500 9.08 12.27 7.39
C TYR A 500 8.30 11.67 6.22
N GLY A 501 8.10 10.35 6.20
CA GLY A 501 7.42 9.68 5.10
C GLY A 501 7.89 8.24 4.86
N CYS A 502 7.43 7.63 3.77
CA CYS A 502 7.62 6.20 3.50
C CYS A 502 9.08 5.79 3.25
N THR A 503 9.88 6.64 2.64
CA THR A 503 11.32 6.52 2.41
C THR A 503 11.82 5.10 2.04
N THR A 504 12.65 4.47 2.89
CA THR A 504 13.32 3.19 2.63
C THR A 504 12.33 2.06 2.28
N CYS A 505 11.15 2.01 2.89
CA CYS A 505 10.16 0.96 2.63
C CYS A 505 9.56 0.99 1.21
N ILE A 506 9.52 2.17 0.56
CA ILE A 506 9.06 2.32 -0.84
C ILE A 506 10.20 2.26 -1.87
N GLY A 507 11.43 2.08 -1.45
CA GLY A 507 12.59 2.10 -2.34
C GLY A 507 13.28 3.46 -2.44
N ASN A 508 12.96 4.39 -1.55
CA ASN A 508 13.57 5.71 -1.46
C ASN A 508 14.66 5.77 -0.37
N ALA A 509 15.36 4.67 -0.17
CA ALA A 509 16.52 4.61 0.74
C ALA A 509 17.67 5.54 0.32
N GLY A 510 17.65 6.03 -0.92
CA GLY A 510 18.80 6.65 -1.57
C GLY A 510 19.88 5.62 -1.89
N ASP A 511 20.89 6.02 -2.65
CA ASP A 511 21.93 5.11 -3.09
C ASP A 511 22.93 4.78 -1.96
N LEU A 512 23.64 3.67 -2.11
CA LEU A 512 24.86 3.38 -1.38
C LEU A 512 26.03 4.14 -2.01
N THR A 513 27.19 4.20 -1.34
CA THR A 513 28.37 4.79 -1.97
C THR A 513 28.77 4.01 -3.21
N ALA A 514 29.39 4.69 -4.19
CA ALA A 514 29.80 4.05 -5.44
C ALA A 514 30.71 2.84 -5.22
N GLU A 515 31.62 2.93 -4.24
CA GLU A 515 32.54 1.83 -3.90
C GLU A 515 31.84 0.62 -3.30
N LEU A 516 30.79 0.80 -2.49
CA LEU A 516 29.99 -0.28 -1.95
C LEU A 516 29.17 -0.95 -3.06
N ASN A 517 28.51 -0.15 -3.92
CA ASN A 517 27.81 -0.67 -5.08
C ASN A 517 28.72 -1.49 -5.99
N ASP A 518 29.91 -0.97 -6.29
CA ASP A 518 30.91 -1.66 -7.09
C ASP A 518 31.35 -2.98 -6.46
N ALA A 519 31.65 -2.99 -5.16
CA ALA A 519 32.08 -4.19 -4.46
C ALA A 519 30.98 -5.26 -4.43
N ILE A 520 29.71 -4.87 -4.22
CA ILE A 520 28.57 -5.80 -4.23
C ILE A 520 28.38 -6.41 -5.63
N VAL A 521 28.31 -5.57 -6.67
CA VAL A 521 28.01 -6.02 -8.03
C VAL A 521 29.14 -6.87 -8.61
N LYS A 522 30.41 -6.43 -8.48
CA LYS A 522 31.57 -7.13 -9.04
C LYS A 522 31.83 -8.50 -8.39
N ASN A 523 31.45 -8.68 -7.12
CA ASN A 523 31.70 -9.92 -6.38
C ASN A 523 30.42 -10.72 -6.11
N ASP A 524 29.28 -10.28 -6.61
CA ASP A 524 27.96 -10.91 -6.43
C ASP A 524 27.62 -11.15 -4.95
N LEU A 525 27.89 -10.16 -4.09
CA LEU A 525 27.69 -10.27 -2.65
C LEU A 525 26.20 -10.28 -2.28
N VAL A 526 25.87 -11.09 -1.30
CA VAL A 526 24.54 -11.11 -0.64
C VAL A 526 24.61 -10.29 0.65
N CYS A 527 24.56 -8.98 0.52
CA CYS A 527 24.47 -8.06 1.65
C CYS A 527 23.02 -7.81 2.06
N ALA A 528 22.83 -7.28 3.26
CA ALA A 528 21.54 -7.16 3.91
C ALA A 528 21.09 -5.71 4.14
N ALA A 529 19.75 -5.51 4.14
CA ALA A 529 19.10 -4.39 4.78
C ALA A 529 18.24 -4.87 5.95
N VAL A 530 18.25 -4.12 7.06
CA VAL A 530 17.34 -4.34 8.20
C VAL A 530 16.54 -3.07 8.41
N LEU A 531 15.22 -3.17 8.34
CA LEU A 531 14.34 -2.00 8.40
C LEU A 531 13.06 -2.26 9.20
N SER A 532 12.52 -1.21 9.81
CA SER A 532 11.26 -1.28 10.54
C SER A 532 10.02 -1.08 9.67
N GLY A 533 10.11 -1.43 8.40
CA GLY A 533 9.03 -1.36 7.42
C GLY A 533 8.07 -2.55 7.47
N ASN A 534 7.28 -2.69 6.40
CA ASN A 534 6.30 -3.77 6.23
C ASN A 534 6.52 -4.63 4.98
N ARG A 535 7.40 -4.23 4.07
CA ARG A 535 7.73 -4.96 2.83
C ARG A 535 9.23 -5.03 2.62
N ASN A 536 9.71 -6.20 2.23
CA ASN A 536 11.12 -6.51 2.07
C ASN A 536 11.42 -7.34 0.81
N PHE A 537 10.61 -7.17 -0.24
CA PHE A 537 10.83 -7.88 -1.50
C PHE A 537 12.20 -7.54 -2.10
N GLU A 538 12.76 -8.47 -2.84
CA GLU A 538 14.04 -8.28 -3.54
C GLU A 538 13.99 -7.06 -4.47
N ALA A 539 15.06 -6.29 -4.51
CA ALA A 539 15.21 -5.02 -5.24
C ALA A 539 14.24 -3.88 -4.83
N ARG A 540 13.38 -4.09 -3.82
CA ARG A 540 12.47 -3.04 -3.34
C ARG A 540 13.19 -2.01 -2.47
N ILE A 541 14.06 -2.46 -1.57
CA ILE A 541 14.74 -1.58 -0.61
C ILE A 541 15.90 -0.87 -1.29
N HIS A 542 16.75 -1.63 -1.98
CA HIS A 542 17.85 -1.13 -2.80
C HIS A 542 18.12 -2.13 -3.93
N PRO A 543 18.40 -1.68 -5.17
CA PRO A 543 18.56 -2.59 -6.32
C PRO A 543 19.63 -3.67 -6.14
N ASN A 544 20.70 -3.36 -5.39
CA ASN A 544 21.85 -4.24 -5.20
C ASN A 544 21.80 -5.08 -3.92
N LEU A 545 20.82 -4.87 -3.03
CA LEU A 545 20.67 -5.67 -1.81
C LEU A 545 19.66 -6.80 -2.00
N LYS A 546 20.15 -8.04 -1.84
CA LYS A 546 19.38 -9.26 -2.07
C LYS A 546 18.64 -9.78 -0.83
N ALA A 547 19.15 -9.48 0.37
CA ALA A 547 18.61 -9.95 1.64
C ALA A 547 18.03 -8.78 2.44
N ASN A 548 16.72 -8.75 2.62
CA ASN A 548 16.04 -7.65 3.31
C ASN A 548 15.22 -8.21 4.48
N PHE A 549 15.42 -7.65 5.68
CA PHE A 549 14.75 -8.12 6.90
C PHE A 549 13.90 -7.02 7.52
N LEU A 550 12.65 -7.37 7.83
CA LEU A 550 11.77 -6.55 8.65
C LEU A 550 12.04 -6.83 10.12
N ALA A 551 12.16 -5.79 10.92
CA ALA A 551 12.47 -5.88 12.34
C ALA A 551 11.83 -4.73 13.13
N SER A 552 11.68 -4.91 14.44
CA SER A 552 11.30 -3.79 15.32
C SER A 552 12.37 -2.69 15.32
N PRO A 553 12.00 -1.41 15.58
CA PRO A 553 12.97 -0.33 15.69
C PRO A 553 14.16 -0.62 16.61
N PRO A 554 14.00 -1.18 17.82
CA PRO A 554 15.16 -1.54 18.65
C PRO A 554 16.02 -2.64 18.01
N LEU A 555 15.46 -3.62 17.29
CA LEU A 555 16.22 -4.62 16.57
C LEU A 555 16.95 -4.03 15.35
N VAL A 556 16.40 -3.01 14.69
CA VAL A 556 17.13 -2.26 13.63
C VAL A 556 18.39 -1.65 14.21
N VAL A 557 18.31 -0.99 15.37
CA VAL A 557 19.48 -0.43 16.06
C VAL A 557 20.47 -1.53 16.44
N ALA A 558 19.99 -2.66 16.98
CA ALA A 558 20.84 -3.80 17.37
C ALA A 558 21.60 -4.37 16.18
N TYR A 559 20.96 -4.61 15.03
CA TYR A 559 21.63 -5.12 13.84
C TYR A 559 22.56 -4.10 13.16
N ALA A 560 22.28 -2.80 13.31
CA ALA A 560 23.23 -1.77 12.89
C ALA A 560 24.53 -1.82 13.70
N LEU A 561 24.43 -2.03 15.02
CA LEU A 561 25.58 -2.21 15.92
C LEU A 561 26.35 -3.49 15.62
N ALA A 562 25.65 -4.61 15.45
CA ALA A 562 26.25 -5.90 15.07
C ALA A 562 26.92 -5.84 13.69
N GLY A 563 26.36 -5.05 12.76
CA GLY A 563 26.86 -4.83 11.40
C GLY A 563 26.70 -6.03 10.47
N THR A 564 26.09 -7.15 10.91
CA THR A 564 25.86 -8.35 10.11
C THR A 564 24.73 -9.21 10.67
N VAL A 565 23.98 -9.87 9.80
CA VAL A 565 22.95 -10.88 10.17
C VAL A 565 23.57 -12.22 10.57
N LEU A 566 24.88 -12.38 10.43
CA LEU A 566 25.61 -13.56 10.84
C LEU A 566 26.03 -13.55 12.32
N THR A 567 25.73 -12.50 13.07
CA THR A 567 25.85 -12.49 14.53
C THR A 567 24.56 -13.04 15.13
N ASP A 568 24.67 -14.12 15.89
CA ASP A 568 23.55 -14.60 16.70
C ASP A 568 23.47 -13.74 17.97
N LEU A 569 22.52 -12.82 18.01
CA LEU A 569 22.36 -11.87 19.09
C LEU A 569 22.02 -12.53 20.45
N MET A 570 21.55 -13.79 20.44
CA MET A 570 21.21 -14.52 21.67
C MET A 570 22.40 -15.24 22.30
N SER A 571 23.44 -15.55 21.51
CA SER A 571 24.59 -16.39 21.93
C SER A 571 25.96 -15.77 21.64
N ALA A 572 26.00 -14.54 21.15
CA ALA A 572 27.25 -13.83 20.85
C ALA A 572 27.16 -12.35 21.26
N PRO A 573 28.29 -11.72 21.63
CA PRO A 573 28.30 -10.29 21.90
C PRO A 573 27.92 -9.49 20.65
N ILE A 574 27.16 -8.42 20.83
CA ILE A 574 26.74 -7.50 19.77
C ILE A 574 27.92 -6.64 19.27
N GLY A 575 28.88 -6.41 20.12
CA GLY A 575 30.07 -5.63 19.83
C GLY A 575 31.02 -5.52 21.02
N ARG A 576 32.08 -4.72 20.85
CA ARG A 576 33.04 -4.39 21.93
C ARG A 576 32.93 -2.91 22.26
N GLY A 577 32.65 -2.64 23.52
CA GLY A 577 32.52 -1.30 24.07
C GLY A 577 33.82 -0.74 24.62
N THR A 578 33.72 0.22 25.51
CA THR A 578 34.83 0.91 26.17
C THR A 578 35.77 -0.10 26.81
N GLY A 579 37.10 0.07 26.58
CA GLY A 579 38.12 -0.83 27.13
C GLY A 579 38.11 -2.24 26.52
N GLY A 580 37.44 -2.48 25.41
CA GLY A 580 37.38 -3.78 24.73
C GLY A 580 36.41 -4.78 25.36
N ARG A 581 35.57 -4.34 26.32
CA ARG A 581 34.57 -5.17 26.98
C ARG A 581 33.54 -5.67 25.96
N GLU A 582 33.28 -6.96 26.01
CA GLU A 582 32.15 -7.52 25.23
C GLU A 582 30.81 -7.04 25.79
N VAL A 583 29.94 -6.58 24.88
CA VAL A 583 28.58 -6.10 25.20
C VAL A 583 27.58 -7.03 24.56
N TRP A 584 26.65 -7.51 25.31
CA TRP A 584 25.57 -8.42 24.90
C TRP A 584 24.26 -7.67 24.68
N ILE A 585 23.36 -8.23 23.90
CA ILE A 585 22.04 -7.62 23.68
C ILE A 585 21.28 -7.40 24.99
N GLY A 586 21.40 -8.35 25.93
CA GLY A 586 20.76 -8.25 27.25
C GLY A 586 21.30 -7.09 28.11
N ASP A 587 22.53 -6.62 27.89
CA ASP A 587 23.11 -5.49 28.64
C ASP A 587 22.45 -4.15 28.26
N ILE A 588 21.95 -4.07 27.03
CA ILE A 588 21.43 -2.83 26.42
C ILE A 588 19.95 -2.87 26.11
N TRP A 589 19.29 -4.03 26.18
CA TRP A 589 17.84 -4.13 25.94
C TRP A 589 17.06 -3.41 27.04
N PRO A 590 16.11 -2.51 26.70
CA PRO A 590 15.34 -1.80 27.71
C PRO A 590 14.30 -2.71 28.36
N SER A 591 14.05 -2.50 29.64
CA SER A 591 12.91 -3.13 30.34
C SER A 591 11.58 -2.47 29.98
N GLY A 592 10.47 -3.21 30.13
CA GLY A 592 9.13 -2.65 29.93
C GLY A 592 8.83 -1.45 30.86
N GLN A 593 9.34 -1.47 32.08
CA GLN A 593 9.18 -0.36 33.05
C GLN A 593 9.90 0.92 32.59
N GLU A 594 11.11 0.80 32.02
CA GLU A 594 11.83 1.95 31.46
C GLU A 594 11.05 2.58 30.30
N VAL A 595 10.44 1.76 29.43
CA VAL A 595 9.61 2.23 28.32
C VAL A 595 8.35 2.91 28.83
N GLU A 596 7.64 2.26 29.75
CA GLU A 596 6.37 2.76 30.31
C GLU A 596 6.54 4.11 31.00
N ALA A 597 7.64 4.31 31.73
CA ALA A 597 7.94 5.59 32.41
C ALA A 597 8.06 6.78 31.43
N LEU A 598 8.35 6.53 30.15
CA LEU A 598 8.53 7.54 29.11
C LEU A 598 7.29 7.75 28.22
N LEU A 599 6.29 6.85 28.27
CA LEU A 599 5.07 6.97 27.46
C LEU A 599 4.31 8.29 27.67
N LYS A 600 4.43 8.89 28.84
CA LYS A 600 3.85 10.20 29.16
C LYS A 600 4.29 11.33 28.22
N TYR A 601 5.45 11.21 27.56
CA TYR A 601 5.92 12.19 26.59
C TYR A 601 5.29 12.01 25.21
N ALA A 602 4.74 10.84 24.90
CA ALA A 602 4.25 10.46 23.60
C ALA A 602 2.73 10.67 23.42
N MET A 603 1.98 10.77 24.52
CA MET A 603 0.51 10.93 24.51
C MET A 603 0.13 12.28 25.12
N ASP A 604 0.46 13.37 24.41
CA ASP A 604 0.22 14.76 24.81
C ASP A 604 -0.68 15.46 23.78
N GLY A 605 -1.99 15.52 24.07
CA GLY A 605 -2.98 16.08 23.15
C GLY A 605 -2.72 17.52 22.75
N GLN A 606 -2.00 18.33 23.56
CA GLN A 606 -1.62 19.69 23.19
C GLN A 606 -0.51 19.68 22.11
N ALA A 607 0.48 18.80 22.26
CA ALA A 607 1.56 18.64 21.27
C ALA A 607 0.98 18.23 19.91
N PHE A 608 0.04 17.26 19.87
CA PHE A 608 -0.64 16.88 18.64
C PHE A 608 -1.40 18.04 18.01
N ARG A 609 -2.23 18.75 18.77
CA ARG A 609 -2.98 19.91 18.24
C ARG A 609 -2.04 20.99 17.70
N SER A 610 -0.98 21.34 18.42
CA SER A 610 -0.02 22.37 18.02
C SER A 610 0.73 21.99 16.75
N ASN A 611 1.14 20.72 16.62
CA ASN A 611 1.84 20.22 15.44
C ASN A 611 0.95 20.24 14.19
N TYR A 612 -0.25 19.65 14.28
CA TYR A 612 -1.13 19.54 13.13
C TYR A 612 -1.84 20.84 12.76
N ALA A 613 -1.99 21.80 13.68
CA ALA A 613 -2.43 23.15 13.33
C ALA A 613 -1.48 23.83 12.32
N GLN A 614 -0.20 23.47 12.31
CA GLN A 614 0.77 24.00 11.36
C GLN A 614 0.50 23.61 9.91
N VAL A 615 -0.24 22.53 9.65
CA VAL A 615 -0.64 22.15 8.28
C VAL A 615 -1.33 23.32 7.57
N ALA A 616 -2.21 24.02 8.28
CA ALA A 616 -2.90 25.19 7.75
C ALA A 616 -2.19 26.51 8.01
N SER A 617 -1.64 26.71 9.24
CA SER A 617 -1.11 28.00 9.67
C SER A 617 0.34 28.24 9.27
N ASN A 618 1.16 27.20 9.21
CA ASN A 618 2.58 27.30 8.85
C ASN A 618 3.09 26.02 8.16
N PRO A 619 2.68 25.76 6.92
CA PRO A 619 3.08 24.57 6.17
C PRO A 619 4.57 24.54 5.77
N GLY A 620 5.35 25.54 6.15
CA GLY A 620 6.77 25.70 5.86
C GLY A 620 7.04 26.60 4.66
N GLU A 621 8.18 27.34 4.73
CA GLU A 621 8.57 28.34 3.72
C GLU A 621 8.71 27.73 2.32
N LEU A 622 9.28 26.53 2.21
CA LEU A 622 9.46 25.85 0.93
C LEU A 622 8.10 25.60 0.25
N TRP A 623 7.10 25.11 1.00
CA TRP A 623 5.74 24.93 0.47
C TRP A 623 5.08 26.25 0.12
N GLN A 624 5.21 27.28 0.96
CA GLN A 624 4.63 28.61 0.70
C GLN A 624 5.19 29.24 -0.58
N SER A 625 6.48 29.01 -0.88
CA SER A 625 7.16 29.53 -2.08
C SER A 625 6.66 28.90 -3.41
N ILE A 626 5.99 27.75 -3.37
CA ILE A 626 5.44 27.12 -4.57
C ILE A 626 4.26 27.93 -5.09
N LYS A 627 4.27 28.26 -6.37
CA LYS A 627 3.14 28.90 -7.06
C LYS A 627 2.19 27.83 -7.59
N GLY A 628 0.91 27.88 -7.25
CA GLY A 628 -0.16 27.10 -7.85
C GLY A 628 -0.74 27.80 -9.07
N GLY A 629 -1.37 27.04 -9.96
CA GLY A 629 -2.23 27.59 -11.01
C GLY A 629 -3.53 28.16 -10.45
N SER A 630 -4.33 28.80 -11.30
CA SER A 630 -5.65 29.34 -10.97
C SER A 630 -6.70 28.87 -11.99
N GLY A 631 -7.97 28.93 -11.64
CA GLY A 631 -9.09 28.57 -12.51
C GLY A 631 -9.62 27.16 -12.28
N GLN A 632 -10.79 26.90 -12.87
CA GLN A 632 -11.54 25.62 -12.69
C GLN A 632 -10.98 24.48 -13.53
N THR A 633 -10.26 24.79 -14.62
CA THR A 633 -9.59 23.82 -15.50
C THR A 633 -8.09 24.01 -15.41
N TYR A 634 -7.33 22.94 -15.55
CA TYR A 634 -5.87 23.01 -15.57
C TYR A 634 -5.36 23.34 -16.98
N ALA A 635 -4.36 24.18 -17.09
CA ALA A 635 -3.89 24.71 -18.39
C ALA A 635 -2.88 23.79 -19.11
N TRP A 636 -2.47 22.69 -18.50
CA TRP A 636 -1.51 21.71 -19.01
C TRP A 636 -0.20 22.32 -19.56
N PRO A 637 0.57 23.03 -18.73
CA PRO A 637 1.85 23.58 -19.19
C PRO A 637 2.81 22.45 -19.57
N ALA A 638 3.79 22.75 -20.45
CA ALA A 638 4.83 21.79 -20.79
C ALA A 638 5.56 21.32 -19.51
N SER A 639 5.50 20.05 -19.23
CA SER A 639 6.03 19.42 -18.01
C SER A 639 6.42 17.98 -18.27
N THR A 640 7.49 17.53 -17.61
CA THR A 640 7.87 16.11 -17.61
C THR A 640 7.33 15.37 -16.38
N TYR A 641 6.55 16.04 -15.52
CA TYR A 641 5.89 15.48 -14.32
C TYR A 641 4.38 15.36 -14.46
N ILE A 642 3.73 16.29 -15.15
CA ILE A 642 2.27 16.38 -15.25
C ILE A 642 1.89 16.53 -16.73
N ALA A 643 1.07 15.62 -17.25
CA ALA A 643 0.57 15.66 -18.63
C ALA A 643 -0.90 15.27 -18.71
N GLU A 644 -1.68 15.87 -19.62
CA GLU A 644 -3.07 15.46 -19.85
C GLU A 644 -3.09 13.98 -20.29
N PRO A 645 -3.83 13.11 -19.57
CA PRO A 645 -3.83 11.68 -19.88
C PRO A 645 -4.72 11.40 -21.12
N PRO A 646 -4.38 10.40 -21.93
CA PRO A 646 -5.13 10.09 -23.16
C PRO A 646 -6.43 9.28 -22.92
N PHE A 647 -6.79 8.99 -21.67
CA PHE A 647 -7.93 8.13 -21.33
C PHE A 647 -9.31 8.68 -21.77
N PHE A 648 -9.38 9.97 -22.06
CA PHE A 648 -10.59 10.67 -22.48
C PHE A 648 -10.49 11.22 -23.91
N GLU A 649 -9.50 10.80 -24.69
CA GLU A 649 -9.40 11.15 -26.12
C GLU A 649 -10.59 10.55 -26.87
N GLY A 650 -11.26 11.35 -27.70
CA GLY A 650 -12.44 10.92 -28.43
C GLY A 650 -13.67 10.64 -27.56
N PHE A 651 -13.68 11.07 -26.30
CA PHE A 651 -14.79 10.83 -25.39
C PHE A 651 -16.14 11.27 -25.98
N SER A 652 -17.13 10.38 -25.94
CA SER A 652 -18.52 10.63 -26.32
C SER A 652 -19.48 10.16 -25.23
N MET A 653 -20.71 10.69 -25.22
CA MET A 653 -21.76 10.27 -24.29
C MET A 653 -22.26 8.83 -24.53
N GLN A 654 -22.03 8.28 -25.73
CA GLN A 654 -22.32 6.88 -26.03
C GLN A 654 -21.01 6.09 -25.99
N PRO A 655 -20.94 4.97 -25.25
CA PRO A 655 -19.77 4.12 -25.27
C PRO A 655 -19.57 3.45 -26.64
N ASP A 656 -18.34 3.15 -26.97
CA ASP A 656 -18.00 2.33 -28.13
C ASP A 656 -18.49 0.89 -27.91
N ARG A 657 -18.69 0.15 -28.99
CA ARG A 657 -19.05 -1.27 -28.91
C ARG A 657 -17.86 -2.10 -28.40
N VAL A 658 -18.16 -3.13 -27.61
CA VAL A 658 -17.17 -4.12 -27.21
C VAL A 658 -16.68 -4.88 -28.46
N GLU A 659 -15.40 -4.71 -28.78
CA GLU A 659 -14.80 -5.37 -29.92
C GLU A 659 -14.19 -6.74 -29.54
N PRO A 660 -14.39 -7.79 -30.34
CA PRO A 660 -13.74 -9.07 -30.13
C PRO A 660 -12.21 -8.96 -30.31
N VAL A 661 -11.45 -9.70 -29.55
CA VAL A 661 -9.98 -9.76 -29.67
C VAL A 661 -9.62 -10.87 -30.65
N ARG A 662 -9.05 -10.53 -31.79
CA ARG A 662 -8.65 -11.46 -32.86
C ARG A 662 -7.23 -11.20 -33.34
N GLY A 663 -6.51 -12.27 -33.65
CA GLY A 663 -5.15 -12.19 -34.19
C GLY A 663 -4.15 -11.56 -33.22
N ALA A 664 -4.44 -11.55 -31.93
CA ALA A 664 -3.57 -10.94 -30.92
C ALA A 664 -2.21 -11.65 -30.84
N ARG A 665 -1.18 -10.90 -30.43
CA ARG A 665 0.17 -11.41 -30.17
C ARG A 665 0.49 -11.38 -28.69
N ALA A 666 1.35 -12.29 -28.23
CA ALA A 666 1.89 -12.20 -26.89
C ALA A 666 2.87 -11.03 -26.81
N LEU A 667 2.58 -10.05 -25.93
CA LEU A 667 3.54 -8.99 -25.64
C LEU A 667 4.61 -9.48 -24.67
N ALA A 668 4.20 -10.32 -23.69
CA ALA A 668 5.09 -10.96 -22.75
C ALA A 668 4.46 -12.23 -22.16
N VAL A 669 5.31 -13.16 -21.74
CA VAL A 669 4.95 -14.35 -20.98
C VAL A 669 5.75 -14.35 -19.69
N PHE A 670 5.07 -14.20 -18.56
CA PHE A 670 5.69 -14.11 -17.24
C PHE A 670 5.41 -15.37 -16.41
N GLY A 671 6.21 -15.56 -15.35
CA GLY A 671 6.01 -16.61 -14.34
C GLY A 671 5.07 -16.19 -13.21
N ASP A 672 5.18 -16.90 -12.08
CA ASP A 672 4.39 -16.66 -10.87
C ASP A 672 4.86 -15.41 -10.11
N SER A 673 3.97 -14.87 -9.26
CA SER A 673 4.23 -13.77 -8.32
C SER A 673 4.77 -12.50 -8.98
N ILE A 674 4.25 -12.17 -10.17
CA ILE A 674 4.52 -10.87 -10.79
C ILE A 674 3.84 -9.78 -9.97
N THR A 675 4.67 -8.95 -9.34
CA THR A 675 4.20 -7.88 -8.48
C THR A 675 3.82 -6.62 -9.29
N THR A 676 3.05 -5.74 -8.66
CA THR A 676 2.80 -4.39 -9.22
C THR A 676 4.09 -3.58 -9.39
N ASP A 677 5.15 -3.88 -8.61
CA ASP A 677 6.50 -3.32 -8.80
C ASP A 677 7.17 -3.81 -10.09
N HIS A 678 6.93 -5.06 -10.49
CA HIS A 678 7.39 -5.58 -11.77
C HIS A 678 6.66 -4.93 -12.95
N ILE A 679 5.34 -4.70 -12.83
CA ILE A 679 4.52 -4.14 -13.89
C ILE A 679 4.74 -2.63 -14.01
N SER A 680 4.69 -1.90 -12.90
CA SER A 680 4.84 -0.45 -12.85
C SER A 680 5.80 -0.05 -11.72
N PRO A 681 7.10 0.08 -12.00
CA PRO A 681 8.09 0.41 -10.99
C PRO A 681 7.86 1.80 -10.38
N ALA A 682 8.27 1.98 -9.13
CA ALA A 682 8.25 3.27 -8.45
C ALA A 682 9.65 3.87 -8.27
N GLY A 683 10.68 3.05 -8.37
CA GLY A 683 12.07 3.42 -8.09
C GLY A 683 12.74 4.23 -9.21
N SER A 684 14.07 4.22 -9.20
CA SER A 684 14.91 4.99 -10.12
C SER A 684 14.71 4.62 -11.60
N ILE A 685 14.87 5.60 -12.48
CA ILE A 685 14.79 5.47 -13.93
C ILE A 685 16.19 5.30 -14.49
N LYS A 686 16.43 4.24 -15.27
CA LYS A 686 17.69 4.05 -16.00
C LYS A 686 17.74 4.96 -17.23
N ASP A 687 18.88 5.60 -17.48
CA ASP A 687 19.09 6.48 -18.64
C ASP A 687 18.94 5.74 -20.00
N THR A 688 19.31 4.48 -20.05
CA THR A 688 19.18 3.62 -21.24
C THR A 688 17.78 3.06 -21.45
N SER A 689 16.88 3.21 -20.47
CA SER A 689 15.49 2.76 -20.61
C SER A 689 14.67 3.65 -21.56
N PRO A 690 13.55 3.17 -22.11
CA PRO A 690 12.67 4.02 -22.93
C PRO A 690 12.25 5.32 -22.21
N ALA A 691 11.94 5.25 -20.92
CA ALA A 691 11.61 6.43 -20.10
C ALA A 691 12.81 7.36 -19.91
N GLY A 692 14.00 6.81 -19.67
CA GLY A 692 15.23 7.62 -19.51
C GLY A 692 15.61 8.34 -20.81
N ARG A 693 15.54 7.67 -21.96
CA ARG A 693 15.76 8.29 -23.28
C ARG A 693 14.78 9.44 -23.51
N TRP A 694 13.49 9.21 -23.26
CA TRP A 694 12.46 10.24 -23.39
C TRP A 694 12.73 11.46 -22.52
N LEU A 695 13.15 11.27 -21.26
CA LEU A 695 13.51 12.36 -20.35
C LEU A 695 14.71 13.16 -20.87
N ILE A 696 15.75 12.49 -21.39
CA ILE A 696 16.92 13.14 -21.98
C ILE A 696 16.52 13.98 -23.21
N GLU A 697 15.68 13.43 -24.08
CA GLU A 697 15.14 14.12 -25.26
C GLU A 697 14.33 15.37 -24.88
N HIS A 698 13.73 15.39 -23.69
CA HIS A 698 13.00 16.54 -23.12
C HIS A 698 13.86 17.43 -22.22
N GLY A 699 15.19 17.30 -22.30
CA GLY A 699 16.14 18.18 -21.62
C GLY A 699 16.35 17.90 -20.13
N VAL A 700 15.87 16.75 -19.60
CA VAL A 700 16.06 16.39 -18.19
C VAL A 700 17.41 15.68 -18.05
N THR A 701 18.28 16.18 -17.16
CA THR A 701 19.56 15.51 -16.87
C THR A 701 19.35 14.26 -16.00
N LYS A 702 20.27 13.30 -16.06
CA LYS A 702 20.17 12.07 -15.25
C LYS A 702 20.05 12.34 -13.74
N ALA A 703 20.71 13.39 -13.27
CA ALA A 703 20.63 13.79 -11.86
C ALA A 703 19.23 14.26 -11.45
N ASP A 704 18.43 14.73 -12.42
CA ASP A 704 17.09 15.27 -12.23
C ASP A 704 15.98 14.28 -12.63
N PHE A 705 16.33 13.05 -12.98
CA PHE A 705 15.35 12.03 -13.38
C PHE A 705 14.30 11.78 -12.30
N ASN A 706 14.69 11.88 -11.02
CA ASN A 706 13.84 11.47 -9.91
C ASN A 706 13.44 9.98 -10.06
N SER A 707 12.23 9.62 -9.68
CA SER A 707 11.74 8.24 -9.73
C SER A 707 10.49 8.12 -10.60
N TYR A 708 10.17 6.90 -11.04
CA TYR A 708 8.89 6.60 -11.67
C TYR A 708 7.71 7.02 -10.79
N GLY A 709 7.82 6.79 -9.47
CA GLY A 709 6.78 7.18 -8.50
C GLY A 709 6.46 8.67 -8.55
N ALA A 710 7.48 9.51 -8.60
CA ALA A 710 7.33 10.95 -8.66
C ALA A 710 6.77 11.44 -10.01
N ARG A 711 6.90 10.66 -11.09
CA ARG A 711 6.46 11.02 -12.44
C ARG A 711 5.13 10.38 -12.85
N ARG A 712 4.40 9.79 -11.93
CA ARG A 712 3.10 9.15 -12.21
C ARG A 712 2.01 10.07 -12.74
N GLY A 713 2.16 11.38 -12.61
CA GLY A 713 1.31 12.37 -13.26
C GLY A 713 1.57 12.55 -14.76
N ASN A 714 2.57 11.88 -15.32
CA ASN A 714 2.92 11.95 -16.74
C ASN A 714 2.85 10.57 -17.39
N HIS A 715 1.83 10.36 -18.24
CA HIS A 715 1.59 9.09 -18.92
C HIS A 715 2.72 8.69 -19.87
N GLU A 716 3.43 9.65 -20.48
CA GLU A 716 4.54 9.39 -21.39
C GLU A 716 5.71 8.67 -20.70
N VAL A 717 6.03 9.09 -19.47
CA VAL A 717 7.06 8.43 -18.65
C VAL A 717 6.58 7.07 -18.17
N MET A 718 5.32 7.02 -17.70
CA MET A 718 4.79 5.81 -17.04
C MET A 718 4.55 4.66 -18.00
N MET A 719 4.02 4.92 -19.21
CA MET A 719 3.85 3.86 -20.22
C MET A 719 5.20 3.28 -20.68
N ARG A 720 6.24 4.11 -20.75
CA ARG A 720 7.61 3.68 -21.06
C ARG A 720 8.27 2.89 -19.90
N GLY A 721 7.78 3.08 -18.69
CA GLY A 721 8.18 2.34 -17.49
C GLY A 721 7.41 1.04 -17.26
N THR A 722 6.30 0.84 -17.97
CA THR A 722 5.47 -0.37 -17.82
C THR A 722 6.24 -1.60 -18.27
N PHE A 723 6.33 -2.62 -17.39
CA PHE A 723 7.15 -3.81 -17.54
C PHE A 723 8.67 -3.55 -17.68
N ALA A 724 9.16 -2.38 -17.30
CA ALA A 724 10.59 -2.02 -17.37
C ALA A 724 11.38 -2.32 -16.10
N ASN A 725 10.80 -3.07 -15.15
CA ASN A 725 11.50 -3.48 -13.93
C ASN A 725 12.76 -4.29 -14.27
N VAL A 726 13.86 -4.01 -13.55
CA VAL A 726 15.17 -4.61 -13.81
C VAL A 726 15.25 -6.11 -13.49
N ARG A 727 14.30 -6.66 -12.74
CA ARG A 727 14.24 -8.07 -12.33
C ARG A 727 13.17 -8.88 -13.03
N ILE A 728 12.31 -8.24 -13.83
CA ILE A 728 11.27 -8.97 -14.56
C ILE A 728 11.90 -9.93 -15.57
N LYS A 729 11.33 -11.12 -15.71
CA LYS A 729 11.82 -12.16 -16.60
C LYS A 729 10.73 -12.54 -17.60
N ASN A 730 10.98 -12.29 -18.89
CA ASN A 730 10.07 -12.69 -19.94
C ASN A 730 10.46 -14.07 -20.46
N LEU A 731 9.54 -15.04 -20.34
CA LEU A 731 9.75 -16.44 -20.71
C LEU A 731 9.75 -16.67 -22.23
N MET A 732 9.37 -15.67 -23.03
CA MET A 732 9.54 -15.67 -24.48
C MET A 732 11.01 -15.64 -24.91
N ILE A 733 11.91 -15.26 -24.00
CA ILE A 733 13.34 -15.18 -24.27
C ILE A 733 14.00 -16.45 -23.74
N ASP A 734 14.73 -17.15 -24.60
CA ASP A 734 15.44 -18.35 -24.23
C ASP A 734 16.43 -18.11 -23.08
N PRO A 735 16.63 -19.09 -22.21
CA PRO A 735 17.65 -19.03 -21.17
C PRO A 735 19.03 -18.88 -21.78
N GLN A 736 19.96 -18.29 -21.03
CA GLN A 736 21.36 -18.26 -21.39
C GLN A 736 21.97 -19.69 -21.30
N PRO A 737 23.16 -19.94 -21.90
CA PRO A 737 23.79 -21.26 -21.87
C PRO A 737 24.04 -21.83 -20.47
N ASP A 738 24.13 -20.98 -19.45
CA ASP A 738 24.26 -21.36 -18.03
C ASP A 738 22.93 -21.65 -17.35
N GLY A 739 21.80 -21.60 -18.09
CA GLY A 739 20.46 -21.79 -17.59
C GLY A 739 19.83 -20.55 -16.93
N SER A 740 20.58 -19.46 -16.79
CA SER A 740 20.04 -18.20 -16.25
C SER A 740 19.09 -17.54 -17.24
N ARG A 741 18.06 -16.83 -16.72
CA ARG A 741 17.16 -16.07 -17.55
C ARG A 741 17.55 -14.61 -17.63
N ILE A 742 17.34 -14.03 -18.79
CA ILE A 742 17.57 -12.60 -19.02
C ILE A 742 16.56 -11.81 -18.20
N GLU A 743 17.06 -10.85 -17.46
CA GLU A 743 16.28 -9.93 -16.63
C GLU A 743 16.10 -8.58 -17.35
N GLY A 744 15.00 -7.88 -17.01
CA GLY A 744 14.63 -6.57 -17.56
C GLY A 744 13.49 -6.62 -18.56
N GLY A 745 12.98 -5.44 -18.90
CA GLY A 745 11.79 -5.24 -19.72
C GLY A 745 12.03 -5.45 -21.22
N VAL A 746 12.39 -6.66 -21.62
CA VAL A 746 12.68 -7.05 -23.01
C VAL A 746 11.71 -8.12 -23.50
N THR A 747 11.43 -8.10 -24.82
CA THR A 747 10.57 -9.06 -25.48
C THR A 747 11.04 -9.34 -26.91
N ILE A 748 10.33 -10.21 -27.61
CA ILE A 748 10.52 -10.51 -29.02
C ILE A 748 9.28 -10.06 -29.77
N HIS A 749 9.44 -9.15 -30.74
CA HIS A 749 8.36 -8.73 -31.62
C HIS A 749 8.09 -9.80 -32.68
N GLN A 750 6.83 -10.17 -32.88
CA GLN A 750 6.39 -11.16 -33.85
C GLN A 750 5.54 -10.53 -34.96
N PRO A 751 5.74 -10.89 -36.23
CA PRO A 751 6.56 -12.03 -36.72
C PRO A 751 8.04 -11.72 -37.00
N SER A 752 8.53 -10.49 -36.72
CA SER A 752 9.88 -10.10 -37.11
C SER A 752 11.00 -10.89 -36.41
N GLY A 753 10.72 -11.50 -35.24
CA GLY A 753 11.72 -12.17 -34.40
C GLY A 753 12.72 -11.20 -33.70
N GLU A 754 12.52 -9.90 -33.83
CA GLU A 754 13.43 -8.88 -33.34
C GLU A 754 13.29 -8.70 -31.84
N ARG A 755 14.41 -8.72 -31.12
CA ARG A 755 14.44 -8.47 -29.69
C ARG A 755 14.53 -6.97 -29.40
N MET A 756 13.62 -6.47 -28.59
CA MET A 756 13.56 -5.05 -28.23
C MET A 756 12.95 -4.84 -26.84
N SER A 757 12.83 -3.59 -26.39
CA SER A 757 12.10 -3.29 -25.15
C SER A 757 10.62 -3.64 -25.31
N ILE A 758 9.96 -4.01 -24.18
CA ILE A 758 8.50 -4.28 -24.19
C ILE A 758 7.74 -3.03 -24.68
N TYR A 759 8.17 -1.83 -24.32
CA TYR A 759 7.59 -0.58 -24.79
C TYR A 759 7.72 -0.44 -26.33
N ASP A 760 8.91 -0.60 -26.87
CA ASP A 760 9.14 -0.44 -28.32
C ASP A 760 8.34 -1.46 -29.13
N ALA A 761 8.27 -2.73 -28.68
CA ALA A 761 7.43 -3.76 -29.28
C ALA A 761 5.94 -3.40 -29.21
N ALA A 762 5.46 -2.93 -28.06
CA ALA A 762 4.07 -2.51 -27.88
C ALA A 762 3.68 -1.37 -28.83
N MET A 763 4.56 -0.36 -28.97
CA MET A 763 4.33 0.76 -29.91
C MET A 763 4.30 0.29 -31.35
N ARG A 764 5.14 -0.69 -31.71
CA ARG A 764 5.13 -1.28 -33.04
C ARG A 764 3.84 -2.05 -33.30
N TYR A 765 3.37 -2.91 -32.39
CA TYR A 765 2.08 -3.60 -32.50
C TYR A 765 0.91 -2.60 -32.62
N ARG A 766 0.93 -1.51 -31.85
CA ARG A 766 -0.09 -0.46 -31.96
C ARG A 766 -0.09 0.20 -33.34
N ALA A 767 1.08 0.53 -33.90
CA ALA A 767 1.19 1.09 -35.25
C ALA A 767 0.74 0.11 -36.35
N GLU A 768 0.88 -1.19 -36.11
CA GLU A 768 0.43 -2.28 -36.98
C GLU A 768 -1.06 -2.66 -36.74
N HIS A 769 -1.76 -2.00 -35.78
CA HIS A 769 -3.12 -2.32 -35.35
C HIS A 769 -3.30 -3.77 -34.86
N VAL A 770 -2.26 -4.36 -34.28
CA VAL A 770 -2.28 -5.72 -33.74
C VAL A 770 -2.55 -5.66 -32.22
N PRO A 771 -3.64 -6.27 -31.73
CA PRO A 771 -3.91 -6.35 -30.29
C PRO A 771 -2.88 -7.24 -29.61
N THR A 772 -2.61 -6.97 -28.33
CA THR A 772 -1.67 -7.78 -27.56
C THR A 772 -2.29 -8.39 -26.32
N ILE A 773 -1.71 -9.51 -25.87
CA ILE A 773 -2.06 -10.24 -24.65
C ILE A 773 -0.80 -10.44 -23.81
N VAL A 774 -0.94 -10.36 -22.49
CA VAL A 774 0.11 -10.72 -21.52
C VAL A 774 -0.29 -12.00 -20.83
N PHE A 775 0.66 -12.94 -20.69
CA PHE A 775 0.48 -14.15 -19.89
C PHE A 775 1.19 -14.00 -18.54
N GLY A 776 0.55 -14.48 -17.46
CA GLY A 776 1.10 -14.51 -16.12
C GLY A 776 0.86 -15.84 -15.40
N GLY A 777 1.57 -16.06 -14.30
CA GLY A 777 1.40 -17.21 -13.43
C GLY A 777 0.44 -16.95 -12.28
N GLU A 778 0.75 -17.50 -11.11
CA GLU A 778 -0.02 -17.29 -9.87
C GLU A 778 0.23 -15.91 -9.26
N GLU A 779 -0.77 -15.40 -8.55
CA GLU A 779 -0.72 -14.12 -7.80
C GLU A 779 -0.30 -12.92 -8.67
N TYR A 780 -0.78 -12.85 -9.93
CA TYR A 780 -0.45 -11.75 -10.82
C TYR A 780 -0.95 -10.42 -10.27
N GLY A 781 -0.05 -9.43 -10.16
CA GLY A 781 -0.34 -8.09 -9.63
C GLY A 781 -0.29 -7.97 -8.12
N THR A 782 0.32 -8.95 -7.40
CA THR A 782 0.53 -8.84 -5.95
C THR A 782 1.43 -7.65 -5.59
N GLY A 783 1.30 -7.13 -4.37
CA GLY A 783 2.13 -6.03 -3.88
C GLY A 783 1.37 -4.74 -3.62
N SER A 784 1.96 -3.59 -3.91
CA SER A 784 1.36 -2.27 -3.66
C SER A 784 0.16 -2.01 -4.57
N SER A 785 -0.83 -1.31 -4.05
CA SER A 785 -1.95 -0.79 -4.83
C SER A 785 -1.45 0.24 -5.86
N ARG A 786 -1.48 -0.10 -7.15
CA ARG A 786 -0.99 0.76 -8.24
C ARG A 786 -1.91 0.69 -9.44
N ASP A 787 -2.64 1.77 -9.67
CA ASP A 787 -3.46 1.97 -10.87
C ASP A 787 -2.62 1.96 -12.15
N TRP A 788 -1.41 2.54 -12.12
CA TRP A 788 -0.49 2.54 -13.25
C TRP A 788 -0.07 1.15 -13.74
N ALA A 789 -0.19 0.11 -12.91
CA ALA A 789 -0.01 -1.26 -13.38
C ALA A 789 -1.10 -1.67 -14.39
N ALA A 790 -2.31 -1.11 -14.29
CA ALA A 790 -3.39 -1.31 -15.25
C ALA A 790 -3.41 -0.22 -16.34
N LYS A 791 -3.25 1.06 -15.97
CA LYS A 791 -3.17 2.19 -16.91
C LYS A 791 -2.06 2.00 -17.95
N GLY A 792 -0.85 1.66 -17.50
CA GLY A 792 0.28 1.40 -18.39
C GLY A 792 0.04 0.17 -19.27
N THR A 793 -0.53 -0.89 -18.74
CA THR A 793 -0.90 -2.10 -19.50
C THR A 793 -1.88 -1.75 -20.64
N GLN A 794 -2.93 -0.96 -20.35
CA GLN A 794 -3.87 -0.47 -21.36
C GLN A 794 -3.17 0.39 -22.43
N LEU A 795 -2.33 1.36 -21.99
CA LEU A 795 -1.62 2.27 -22.92
C LEU A 795 -0.65 1.55 -23.83
N LEU A 796 -0.11 0.41 -23.43
CA LEU A 796 0.70 -0.46 -24.29
C LEU A 796 -0.15 -1.26 -25.32
N GLY A 797 -1.48 -1.12 -25.33
CA GLY A 797 -2.37 -1.82 -26.25
C GLY A 797 -2.70 -3.26 -25.84
N VAL A 798 -2.45 -3.62 -24.59
CA VAL A 798 -2.81 -4.93 -24.05
C VAL A 798 -4.32 -5.01 -23.85
N ARG A 799 -4.98 -5.96 -24.52
CA ARG A 799 -6.44 -6.16 -24.46
C ARG A 799 -6.83 -7.14 -23.34
N ALA A 800 -5.95 -8.08 -23.01
CA ALA A 800 -6.20 -9.07 -21.98
C ALA A 800 -4.92 -9.48 -21.24
N VAL A 801 -5.08 -9.82 -19.98
CA VAL A 801 -4.09 -10.53 -19.19
C VAL A 801 -4.64 -11.91 -18.89
N VAL A 802 -3.90 -12.97 -19.25
CA VAL A 802 -4.25 -14.37 -19.01
C VAL A 802 -3.33 -14.91 -17.92
N ALA A 803 -3.87 -15.21 -16.74
CA ALA A 803 -3.05 -15.64 -15.60
C ALA A 803 -3.68 -16.82 -14.85
N ARG A 804 -2.88 -17.53 -14.04
CA ARG A 804 -3.38 -18.61 -13.19
C ARG A 804 -4.23 -18.08 -12.04
N SER A 805 -3.83 -16.95 -11.47
CA SER A 805 -4.62 -16.23 -10.48
C SER A 805 -4.22 -14.73 -10.43
N PHE A 806 -5.09 -13.90 -9.88
CA PHE A 806 -4.90 -12.47 -9.78
C PHE A 806 -4.94 -12.01 -8.32
N GLU A 807 -4.14 -11.00 -8.00
CA GLU A 807 -4.35 -10.21 -6.81
C GLU A 807 -5.62 -9.35 -6.98
N ARG A 808 -6.41 -9.19 -5.90
CA ARG A 808 -7.73 -8.57 -5.92
C ARG A 808 -7.73 -7.14 -6.50
N ILE A 809 -6.88 -6.28 -5.97
CA ILE A 809 -6.86 -4.85 -6.35
C ILE A 809 -6.41 -4.70 -7.81
N HIS A 810 -5.40 -5.45 -8.23
CA HIS A 810 -4.89 -5.36 -9.59
C HIS A 810 -5.91 -5.89 -10.61
N ARG A 811 -6.62 -6.99 -10.28
CA ARG A 811 -7.71 -7.50 -11.11
C ARG A 811 -8.80 -6.42 -11.34
N SER A 812 -9.22 -5.76 -10.25
CA SER A 812 -10.22 -4.69 -10.32
C SER A 812 -9.73 -3.50 -11.14
N ASN A 813 -8.47 -3.11 -10.96
CA ASN A 813 -7.85 -2.05 -11.77
C ASN A 813 -7.79 -2.39 -13.26
N LEU A 814 -7.50 -3.64 -13.63
CA LEU A 814 -7.53 -4.07 -15.04
C LEU A 814 -8.92 -3.86 -15.65
N VAL A 815 -9.97 -4.33 -14.97
CA VAL A 815 -11.37 -4.11 -15.39
C VAL A 815 -11.68 -2.61 -15.48
N GLY A 816 -11.28 -1.86 -14.45
CA GLY A 816 -11.47 -0.41 -14.37
C GLY A 816 -10.80 0.37 -15.50
N MET A 817 -9.81 -0.23 -16.17
CA MET A 817 -9.14 0.33 -17.35
C MET A 817 -9.56 -0.36 -18.67
N GLY A 818 -10.59 -1.20 -18.68
CA GLY A 818 -11.04 -1.88 -19.89
C GLY A 818 -10.10 -2.97 -20.39
N VAL A 819 -9.25 -3.55 -19.53
CA VAL A 819 -8.39 -4.69 -19.82
C VAL A 819 -9.01 -5.95 -19.24
N LEU A 820 -9.16 -7.01 -20.03
CA LEU A 820 -9.79 -8.27 -19.63
C LEU A 820 -8.86 -9.12 -18.74
N PRO A 821 -9.19 -9.36 -17.48
CA PRO A 821 -8.50 -10.37 -16.68
C PRO A 821 -9.13 -11.74 -16.94
N LEU A 822 -8.34 -12.67 -17.45
CA LEU A 822 -8.78 -14.03 -17.84
C LEU A 822 -8.00 -15.07 -17.02
N GLN A 823 -8.70 -15.94 -16.33
CA GLN A 823 -8.08 -16.93 -15.46
C GLN A 823 -8.05 -18.30 -16.10
N LEU A 824 -6.86 -18.93 -16.08
CA LEU A 824 -6.61 -20.30 -16.49
C LEU A 824 -7.23 -21.31 -15.53
N GLY A 825 -7.54 -22.50 -16.02
CA GLY A 825 -7.95 -23.62 -15.18
C GLY A 825 -6.84 -24.07 -14.22
N PRO A 826 -7.17 -24.86 -13.17
CA PRO A 826 -6.24 -25.22 -12.08
C PRO A 826 -4.93 -25.87 -12.56
N ASP A 827 -5.02 -26.72 -13.58
CA ASP A 827 -3.89 -27.49 -14.11
C ASP A 827 -3.24 -26.84 -15.36
N GLN A 828 -3.65 -25.60 -15.68
CA GLN A 828 -3.20 -24.88 -16.85
C GLN A 828 -2.21 -23.76 -16.49
N SER A 829 -1.21 -23.58 -17.34
CA SER A 829 -0.27 -22.48 -17.30
C SER A 829 0.21 -22.17 -18.71
N ALA A 830 0.85 -21.04 -18.94
CA ALA A 830 1.48 -20.74 -20.22
C ALA A 830 2.44 -21.86 -20.64
N GLN A 831 3.18 -22.44 -19.69
CA GLN A 831 4.12 -23.54 -19.92
C GLN A 831 3.40 -24.84 -20.31
N THR A 832 2.34 -25.27 -19.58
CA THR A 832 1.60 -26.50 -19.89
C THR A 832 0.81 -26.39 -21.20
N LEU A 833 0.46 -25.15 -21.59
CA LEU A 833 -0.16 -24.86 -22.88
C LEU A 833 0.87 -24.78 -24.02
N GLY A 834 2.16 -24.72 -23.70
CA GLY A 834 3.26 -24.63 -24.66
C GLY A 834 3.34 -23.25 -25.33
N ILE A 835 2.96 -22.19 -24.64
CA ILE A 835 3.05 -20.81 -25.16
C ILE A 835 4.52 -20.39 -25.22
N ARG A 836 4.95 -20.03 -26.43
CA ARG A 836 6.32 -19.56 -26.72
C ARG A 836 6.41 -18.07 -27.06
N GLY A 837 5.25 -17.47 -27.45
CA GLY A 837 5.14 -16.08 -27.81
C GLY A 837 5.11 -15.80 -29.32
N ASP A 838 5.24 -16.84 -30.15
CA ASP A 838 5.15 -16.75 -31.61
C ASP A 838 3.75 -17.08 -32.15
N GLU A 839 2.83 -17.48 -31.29
CA GLU A 839 1.45 -17.81 -31.63
C GLU A 839 0.60 -16.56 -31.94
N GLN A 840 -0.54 -16.80 -32.56
CA GLN A 840 -1.66 -15.86 -32.63
C GLN A 840 -2.81 -16.32 -31.75
N PHE A 841 -3.51 -15.35 -31.17
CA PHE A 841 -4.57 -15.62 -30.21
C PHE A 841 -5.88 -14.94 -30.61
N ASP A 842 -7.00 -15.67 -30.47
CA ASP A 842 -8.33 -15.07 -30.48
C ASP A 842 -9.04 -15.34 -29.15
N LEU A 843 -9.82 -14.37 -28.70
CA LEU A 843 -10.72 -14.51 -27.55
C LEU A 843 -12.16 -14.56 -28.04
N MET A 844 -12.79 -15.73 -27.89
CA MET A 844 -14.17 -15.95 -28.30
C MET A 844 -15.12 -15.81 -27.10
N GLY A 845 -16.27 -15.17 -27.29
CA GLY A 845 -17.24 -14.93 -26.24
C GLY A 845 -17.09 -13.57 -25.54
N ILE A 846 -16.24 -12.70 -26.09
CA ILE A 846 -16.20 -11.27 -25.73
C ILE A 846 -17.11 -10.53 -26.70
N ASP A 847 -18.31 -10.23 -26.25
CA ASP A 847 -19.39 -9.65 -27.05
C ASP A 847 -20.40 -8.91 -26.11
N GLU A 848 -21.48 -8.39 -26.67
CA GLU A 848 -22.54 -7.67 -25.97
C GLU A 848 -23.33 -8.55 -24.93
N THR A 849 -22.96 -9.84 -24.77
CA THR A 849 -23.57 -10.74 -23.77
C THR A 849 -22.66 -10.98 -22.58
N LEU A 850 -21.76 -10.05 -22.29
CA LEU A 850 -20.88 -10.14 -21.13
C LEU A 850 -21.69 -10.24 -19.82
N ARG A 851 -21.20 -11.08 -18.93
CA ARG A 851 -21.75 -11.25 -17.57
C ARG A 851 -20.63 -11.69 -16.64
N PRO A 852 -20.78 -11.50 -15.34
CA PRO A 852 -19.77 -11.92 -14.37
C PRO A 852 -19.39 -13.38 -14.55
N ARG A 853 -18.09 -13.65 -14.50
CA ARG A 853 -17.48 -14.98 -14.57
C ARG A 853 -17.85 -15.83 -15.79
N LYS A 854 -18.25 -15.18 -16.88
CA LYS A 854 -18.55 -15.85 -18.15
C LYS A 854 -17.34 -16.67 -18.62
N PRO A 855 -17.54 -17.92 -19.08
CA PRO A 855 -16.48 -18.66 -19.77
C PRO A 855 -16.11 -17.99 -21.10
N VAL A 856 -14.83 -17.89 -21.38
CA VAL A 856 -14.24 -17.31 -22.60
C VAL A 856 -13.31 -18.35 -23.22
N THR A 857 -13.39 -18.55 -24.52
CA THR A 857 -12.51 -19.49 -25.20
C THR A 857 -11.29 -18.76 -25.80
N LEU A 858 -10.10 -19.12 -25.33
CA LEU A 858 -8.82 -18.75 -25.95
C LEU A 858 -8.50 -19.72 -27.06
N VAL A 859 -8.39 -19.21 -28.28
CA VAL A 859 -7.94 -19.97 -29.46
C VAL A 859 -6.47 -19.65 -29.68
N ILE A 860 -5.62 -20.67 -29.63
CA ILE A 860 -4.17 -20.59 -29.83
C ILE A 860 -3.86 -21.13 -31.20
N ARG A 861 -3.30 -20.30 -32.09
CA ARG A 861 -2.85 -20.71 -33.43
C ARG A 861 -1.34 -20.68 -33.49
N ARG A 862 -0.73 -21.81 -33.76
CA ARG A 862 0.72 -21.93 -33.83
C ARG A 862 1.25 -21.72 -35.24
N PRO A 863 2.54 -21.39 -35.39
CA PRO A 863 3.19 -21.22 -36.71
C PRO A 863 3.14 -22.47 -37.57
N ASP A 864 3.05 -23.66 -36.98
CA ASP A 864 2.91 -24.94 -37.71
C ASP A 864 1.48 -25.18 -38.24
N GLY A 865 0.56 -24.25 -38.02
CA GLY A 865 -0.84 -24.34 -38.44
C GLY A 865 -1.74 -25.08 -37.42
N SER A 866 -1.18 -25.66 -36.37
CA SER A 866 -1.98 -26.30 -35.34
C SER A 866 -2.78 -25.29 -34.51
N THR A 867 -3.98 -25.70 -34.09
CA THR A 867 -4.89 -24.87 -33.31
C THR A 867 -5.31 -25.59 -32.04
N ARG A 868 -5.30 -24.92 -30.90
CA ARG A 868 -5.80 -25.41 -29.63
C ARG A 868 -6.80 -24.43 -29.03
N GLN A 869 -7.89 -24.95 -28.48
CA GLN A 869 -8.87 -24.16 -27.75
C GLN A 869 -8.74 -24.44 -26.24
N VAL A 870 -8.84 -23.39 -25.43
CA VAL A 870 -8.71 -23.44 -23.98
C VAL A 870 -9.83 -22.60 -23.37
N GLU A 871 -10.59 -23.16 -22.43
CA GLU A 871 -11.59 -22.41 -21.69
C GLU A 871 -10.92 -21.63 -20.55
N LEU A 872 -11.24 -20.36 -20.45
CA LEU A 872 -10.81 -19.42 -19.43
C LEU A 872 -12.02 -18.90 -18.67
N THR A 873 -11.82 -18.49 -17.44
CA THR A 873 -12.83 -17.76 -16.66
C THR A 873 -12.58 -16.26 -16.77
N LEU A 874 -13.57 -15.51 -17.25
CA LEU A 874 -13.55 -14.05 -17.20
C LEU A 874 -13.64 -13.59 -15.75
N ARG A 875 -12.66 -12.81 -15.30
CA ARG A 875 -12.58 -12.30 -13.93
C ARG A 875 -13.10 -10.86 -13.83
N ILE A 876 -14.19 -10.58 -14.54
CA ILE A 876 -15.17 -9.56 -14.20
C ILE A 876 -16.10 -10.25 -13.22
N ASP A 877 -16.05 -9.85 -11.95
CA ASP A 877 -16.65 -10.64 -10.87
C ASP A 877 -18.06 -10.13 -10.48
N THR A 878 -18.40 -8.89 -10.86
CA THR A 878 -19.67 -8.22 -10.49
C THR A 878 -20.39 -7.59 -11.68
N PRO A 879 -21.73 -7.39 -11.60
CA PRO A 879 -22.48 -6.73 -12.69
C PRO A 879 -22.01 -5.31 -13.00
N ILE A 880 -21.69 -4.51 -11.97
CA ILE A 880 -21.21 -3.14 -12.19
C ILE A 880 -19.87 -3.10 -12.91
N GLU A 881 -19.02 -4.10 -12.71
CA GLU A 881 -17.75 -4.21 -13.44
C GLU A 881 -17.96 -4.52 -14.92
N VAL A 882 -19.07 -5.17 -15.29
CA VAL A 882 -19.47 -5.32 -16.70
C VAL A 882 -19.78 -3.93 -17.29
N ASP A 883 -20.57 -3.13 -16.60
CA ASP A 883 -20.88 -1.76 -17.02
C ASP A 883 -19.60 -0.92 -17.19
N TYR A 884 -18.66 -1.02 -16.25
CA TYR A 884 -17.37 -0.34 -16.36
C TYR A 884 -16.62 -0.76 -17.63
N PHE A 885 -16.52 -2.05 -17.86
CA PHE A 885 -15.83 -2.57 -19.03
C PHE A 885 -16.47 -2.14 -20.36
N GLU A 886 -17.80 -2.23 -20.45
CA GLU A 886 -18.57 -1.82 -21.64
C GLU A 886 -18.47 -0.33 -21.94
N HIS A 887 -18.21 0.49 -20.92
CA HIS A 887 -17.99 1.94 -21.07
C HIS A 887 -16.52 2.31 -21.34
N GLY A 888 -15.62 1.33 -21.50
CA GLY A 888 -14.19 1.55 -21.72
C GLY A 888 -13.40 1.83 -20.43
N GLY A 889 -14.02 1.59 -19.29
CA GLY A 889 -13.43 1.75 -17.95
C GLY A 889 -14.33 2.55 -17.00
N ILE A 890 -13.96 2.51 -15.71
CA ILE A 890 -14.75 3.15 -14.65
C ILE A 890 -14.80 4.68 -14.79
N LEU A 891 -13.70 5.32 -15.19
CA LEU A 891 -13.65 6.79 -15.31
C LEU A 891 -14.53 7.32 -16.44
N PRO A 892 -14.50 6.78 -17.66
CA PRO A 892 -15.46 7.14 -18.70
C PRO A 892 -16.91 6.86 -18.32
N PHE A 893 -17.18 5.76 -17.59
CA PHE A 893 -18.52 5.45 -17.08
C PHE A 893 -19.02 6.55 -16.13
N VAL A 894 -18.22 6.88 -15.10
CA VAL A 894 -18.55 7.91 -14.11
C VAL A 894 -18.71 9.28 -14.77
N LEU A 895 -17.83 9.63 -15.69
CA LEU A 895 -17.89 10.91 -16.41
C LEU A 895 -19.19 11.04 -17.20
N ARG A 896 -19.66 9.98 -17.90
CA ARG A 896 -20.94 9.95 -18.58
C ARG A 896 -22.11 10.20 -17.62
N GLN A 897 -22.10 9.57 -16.45
CA GLN A 897 -23.14 9.78 -15.43
C GLN A 897 -23.17 11.23 -14.95
N LEU A 898 -22.02 11.81 -14.60
CA LEU A 898 -21.93 13.19 -14.12
C LEU A 898 -22.37 14.21 -15.17
N LEU A 899 -22.00 13.99 -16.42
CA LEU A 899 -22.38 14.88 -17.52
C LEU A 899 -23.84 14.73 -17.94
N ALA A 900 -24.49 13.59 -17.66
CA ALA A 900 -25.92 13.38 -17.89
C ALA A 900 -26.80 14.07 -16.85
N GLU A 901 -26.29 14.30 -15.62
CA GLU A 901 -27.04 14.99 -14.58
C GLU A 901 -27.27 16.46 -14.94
N PRO A 902 -28.47 17.02 -14.62
CA PRO A 902 -28.70 18.46 -14.73
C PRO A 902 -27.72 19.20 -13.79
N ALA A 903 -27.24 20.37 -14.20
CA ALA A 903 -26.36 21.18 -13.38
C ALA A 903 -26.98 21.37 -11.98
N ARG A 904 -26.25 21.05 -10.94
CA ARG A 904 -26.69 21.32 -9.56
C ARG A 904 -26.82 22.83 -9.40
N ALA A 905 -28.03 23.30 -9.03
CA ALA A 905 -28.36 24.71 -8.86
C ALA A 905 -27.64 25.32 -7.64
#